data_a89a19e6c962ec114b51dc9b7133d2b3
#
_entry.id   a89a19e6c962ec114b51dc9b7133d2b3
#
_cell.length_a   1.000
_cell.length_b   1.000
_cell.length_c   1.000
_cell.angle_alpha   90.00
_cell.angle_beta   90.00
_cell.angle_gamma   90.00
#
_symmetry.space_group_name_H-M   'P 1'
#
loop_
_entity.id
_entity.type
_entity.pdbx_description
1 polymer ?
#
loop_
_entity_poly.entity_id
_entity_poly.type
_entity_poly.pdbx_seq_one_letter_code
_entity_poly.pdbx_strand_id
1 'polypeptide(L)'
;MFMGHRVAALQRECAVFESDSRVNGEVSARAEDRTPGAGLRLLLRGALLLALAILAYTAPVSALDPLKRIDQYGHNSWTAQRGLPGEAVYQILQTKDGYLWLRTGSGLVRFDGVHFALMDAEIGTESVKAICMGADGDLLIRTPSRTLIYKDRKFAEYRPPAPLPGGAVRVLFESREHELFVGSDNYIYRIEKDGKVTTLRGDTSWISVFFEDHAGRVWIAGTTDLYLYKEHTLAGPLNKNGHPKLINSLSEDREHRIWAATRDGLYELHAEGPLLDSSPPRGPSLLTPLLEDRQGNLWAGTERSGIVRLDHDGTPPAGLSFLGFQDGLTDDDVLSLFEDREGSLWIGTASGLDRLRDTKLTTLTTREGLPTNYAKAAFALRDGSVVVFSDNGGLSFIRNGIATPFEQNKQLPTGYGSALFESKDRSLWAGVWGGLCRIQAGKLTVYDGGGHLSKSYISAISEDDEGLILSNSEPRVYRFKDGKVLPFTVRGKSTAVTDSGIYTFTIERDADGTLWFGTTAGVYKVPPAGGPGLGWLLKETIDITNIFNDGHGHLWLGGRTPGILRVRISDGQVTRYTEREGLFDGYASRIQAGEDGNLWISAEDGIYSVSQEELNDVAEGRKQSVRAAHFTLADGMKTTEASDASSQPGGARTPDGKLWFTTKKGIVVVDPLHLMHNDLLPPVIVESLSADGATQPVGADLELAPGKKTIEIHYIALSLRIPERVRFKYRLEGYENEWVEAGTRRVAYYTNLPPGEYTFRVIAANDDGVWNLDGASIRFVLKPRYYQSHWFYFACLLLLILVVLTGNRLTTRLIRARADELARMVEEKTAALLKSQKELEQLARFDALTALPNRRHFTEDFDRMCAQITGDEFTLLLIDVDDFKSINDTYGHDVGDELLRIVGRRLLALIRQSDTVSRIGGDEFIIKLNNVAGREELAHVARRVVGTINEPMEIRGTTLTIGTSIGIASFPDDGINPEDLMKSADVAMYAAKSAGKNTFRFCRESDARAAQSPT
;
A
#
# COMPACT_ATOMS: atom_id res chain seq x y z
N MET A 1 -11.41 7.36 15.98
CA MET A 1 -12.23 6.85 17.09
C MET A 1 -12.33 7.85 18.26
N PHE A 2 -11.29 8.59 18.55
CA PHE A 2 -11.33 9.65 19.58
C PHE A 2 -12.30 10.82 19.31
N MET A 3 -12.64 11.09 18.05
CA MET A 3 -13.63 12.11 17.67
C MET A 3 -15.08 11.69 17.95
N GLY A 4 -15.41 10.40 17.87
CA GLY A 4 -16.78 9.92 18.15
C GLY A 4 -17.19 10.05 19.60
N HIS A 5 -16.27 9.91 20.53
CA HIS A 5 -16.58 10.06 21.97
C HIS A 5 -16.74 11.51 22.44
N ARG A 6 -16.07 12.47 21.80
CA ARG A 6 -16.25 13.90 22.13
C ARG A 6 -17.53 14.49 21.53
N VAL A 7 -17.95 14.03 20.36
CA VAL A 7 -19.24 14.44 19.77
C VAL A 7 -20.40 13.83 20.53
N ALA A 8 -20.27 12.58 21.02
CA ALA A 8 -21.30 11.95 21.86
C ALA A 8 -21.38 12.58 23.28
N ALA A 9 -20.27 13.11 23.80
CA ALA A 9 -20.25 13.84 25.05
C ALA A 9 -20.91 15.23 24.90
N LEU A 10 -20.67 15.95 23.83
CA LEU A 10 -21.30 17.23 23.51
C LEU A 10 -22.79 17.09 23.19
N GLN A 11 -23.19 16.02 22.53
CA GLN A 11 -24.62 15.72 22.31
C GLN A 11 -25.34 15.32 23.60
N ARG A 12 -24.67 14.71 24.58
CA ARG A 12 -25.26 14.44 25.90
C ARG A 12 -25.38 15.70 26.75
N GLU A 13 -24.46 16.64 26.69
CA GLU A 13 -24.60 17.93 27.38
C GLU A 13 -25.68 18.82 26.77
N CYS A 14 -25.89 18.81 25.46
CA CYS A 14 -27.01 19.49 24.80
C CYS A 14 -28.36 18.85 25.13
N ALA A 15 -28.44 17.53 25.31
CA ALA A 15 -29.69 16.85 25.64
C ALA A 15 -30.12 17.05 27.13
N VAL A 16 -29.17 17.33 28.02
CA VAL A 16 -29.47 17.68 29.41
C VAL A 16 -30.01 19.10 29.54
N PHE A 17 -29.71 20.01 28.60
CA PHE A 17 -30.22 21.37 28.57
C PHE A 17 -31.63 21.49 27.98
N GLU A 18 -32.11 20.51 27.20
CA GLU A 18 -33.49 20.50 26.68
C GLU A 18 -34.50 19.83 27.61
N SER A 19 -34.08 19.06 28.62
CA SER A 19 -34.98 18.39 29.55
C SER A 19 -35.40 19.20 30.78
N ASP A 20 -34.72 20.33 31.08
CA ASP A 20 -35.04 21.15 32.26
C ASP A 20 -36.02 22.33 31.99
N SER A 21 -36.61 22.41 30.80
CA SER A 21 -37.56 23.49 30.45
C SER A 21 -39.04 23.11 30.52
N ARG A 22 -39.40 21.99 31.14
CA ARG A 22 -40.80 21.57 31.35
C ARG A 22 -41.08 21.12 32.76
N VAL A 23 -41.02 22.00 33.75
CA VAL A 23 -41.84 21.95 34.96
C VAL A 23 -41.80 23.33 35.61
N ASN A 24 -43.02 23.81 35.87
CA ASN A 24 -43.50 24.88 36.73
C ASN A 24 -43.90 26.18 36.05
N GLY A 25 -45.19 26.25 35.91
CA GLY A 25 -45.97 27.44 35.72
C GLY A 25 -46.13 28.25 37.03
N GLU A 26 -46.52 29.51 36.82
CA GLU A 26 -47.02 30.48 37.77
C GLU A 26 -46.04 31.00 38.86
N VAL A 27 -45.61 32.23 38.68
CA VAL A 27 -45.86 33.33 39.61
C VAL A 27 -45.29 34.65 39.02
N SER A 28 -46.19 35.60 38.81
CA SER A 28 -46.19 37.08 38.91
C SER A 28 -44.94 37.90 38.42
N ALA A 29 -45.33 38.89 37.64
CA ALA A 29 -44.60 40.04 37.16
C ALA A 29 -43.84 40.84 38.24
N ARG A 30 -42.57 41.12 37.99
CA ARG A 30 -41.91 42.41 38.26
C ARG A 30 -40.82 42.68 37.26
N ALA A 31 -40.98 43.78 36.57
CA ALA A 31 -40.00 44.35 35.68
C ALA A 31 -38.81 44.88 36.48
N GLU A 32 -37.59 44.49 36.11
CA GLU A 32 -36.38 45.33 36.35
C GLU A 32 -35.27 44.93 35.40
N ASP A 33 -34.74 45.91 34.72
CA ASP A 33 -33.47 46.11 34.02
C ASP A 33 -32.73 44.86 33.43
N ARG A 34 -32.93 44.61 32.15
CA ARG A 34 -32.00 43.84 31.30
C ARG A 34 -31.11 44.81 30.52
N THR A 35 -29.86 44.97 30.98
CA THR A 35 -28.80 45.61 30.20
C THR A 35 -28.60 44.84 28.87
N PRO A 36 -28.50 45.54 27.68
CA PRO A 36 -28.38 44.86 26.38
C PRO A 36 -26.91 44.45 26.10
N GLY A 37 -26.35 43.58 26.90
CA GLY A 37 -24.94 43.17 26.77
C GLY A 37 -24.66 41.65 26.93
N ALA A 38 -25.62 40.90 27.50
CA ALA A 38 -25.34 39.50 27.77
C ALA A 38 -25.46 38.58 26.54
N GLY A 39 -26.45 38.82 25.68
CA GLY A 39 -26.64 38.07 24.44
C GLY A 39 -25.51 38.28 23.40
N LEU A 40 -25.03 39.51 23.31
CA LEU A 40 -23.92 39.84 22.41
C LEU A 40 -22.59 39.25 22.89
N ARG A 41 -22.37 39.16 24.21
CA ARG A 41 -21.19 38.47 24.77
C ARG A 41 -21.23 36.95 24.61
N LEU A 42 -22.40 36.31 24.63
CA LEU A 42 -22.54 34.89 24.34
C LEU A 42 -22.29 34.59 22.82
N LEU A 43 -22.87 35.44 21.95
CA LEU A 43 -22.66 35.32 20.49
C LEU A 43 -21.20 35.60 20.12
N LEU A 44 -20.52 36.60 20.72
CA LEU A 44 -19.09 36.85 20.53
C LEU A 44 -18.22 35.74 21.08
N ARG A 45 -18.56 35.13 22.21
CA ARG A 45 -17.85 33.94 22.72
C ARG A 45 -18.07 32.71 21.86
N GLY A 46 -19.28 32.50 21.37
CA GLY A 46 -19.58 31.42 20.40
C GLY A 46 -18.83 31.62 19.08
N ALA A 47 -18.82 32.85 18.56
CA ALA A 47 -18.06 33.17 17.33
C ALA A 47 -16.54 33.08 17.54
N LEU A 48 -16.04 33.46 18.73
CA LEU A 48 -14.61 33.32 19.08
C LEU A 48 -14.21 31.85 19.26
N LEU A 49 -15.07 31.03 19.88
CA LEU A 49 -14.86 29.58 20.00
C LEU A 49 -14.96 28.88 18.66
N LEU A 50 -15.86 29.34 17.78
CA LEU A 50 -15.97 28.83 16.43
C LEU A 50 -14.76 29.26 15.58
N ALA A 51 -14.31 30.52 15.71
CA ALA A 51 -13.09 31.02 15.07
C ALA A 51 -11.83 30.31 15.60
N LEU A 52 -11.75 30.07 16.91
CA LEU A 52 -10.68 29.27 17.52
C LEU A 52 -10.75 27.80 17.12
N ALA A 53 -11.94 27.22 16.94
CA ALA A 53 -12.13 25.89 16.42
C ALA A 53 -11.76 25.80 14.92
N ILE A 54 -12.08 26.84 14.14
CA ILE A 54 -11.69 26.94 12.72
C ILE A 54 -10.18 27.15 12.60
N LEU A 55 -9.55 27.97 13.45
CA LEU A 55 -8.09 28.13 13.52
C LEU A 55 -7.37 26.87 14.03
N ALA A 56 -7.99 26.08 14.90
CA ALA A 56 -7.48 24.78 15.33
C ALA A 56 -7.67 23.66 14.26
N TYR A 57 -8.52 23.90 13.27
CA TYR A 57 -8.78 22.97 12.17
C TYR A 57 -7.82 23.12 10.98
N THR A 58 -7.05 24.20 10.94
CA THR A 58 -5.91 24.29 10.02
C THR A 58 -4.66 23.83 10.75
N ALA A 59 -4.56 22.52 11.04
CA ALA A 59 -3.28 21.93 11.36
C ALA A 59 -2.36 22.24 10.17
N PRO A 60 -1.22 22.91 10.35
CA PRO A 60 -0.29 23.15 9.25
C PRO A 60 0.11 21.79 8.70
N VAL A 61 -0.01 21.61 7.41
CA VAL A 61 0.57 20.44 6.72
C VAL A 61 2.03 20.39 7.14
N SER A 62 2.42 19.29 7.77
CA SER A 62 3.77 19.11 8.27
C SER A 62 4.72 19.03 7.06
N ALA A 63 5.53 20.05 6.84
CA ALA A 63 6.65 20.05 5.91
C ALA A 63 7.87 19.32 6.54
N LEU A 64 9.08 19.60 6.05
CA LEU A 64 10.31 18.95 6.53
C LEU A 64 10.64 19.38 7.97
N ASP A 65 10.72 18.43 8.90
CA ASP A 65 11.02 18.65 10.31
C ASP A 65 12.39 19.35 10.48
N PRO A 66 12.46 20.59 10.98
CA PRO A 66 13.71 21.34 11.12
C PRO A 66 14.71 20.70 12.10
N LEU A 67 14.25 19.83 12.97
CA LEU A 67 15.10 19.11 13.95
C LEU A 67 15.85 17.93 13.31
N LYS A 68 15.39 17.45 12.16
CA LYS A 68 16.08 16.40 11.41
C LYS A 68 17.24 16.98 10.60
N ARG A 69 18.27 16.19 10.43
CA ARG A 69 19.36 16.49 9.52
C ARG A 69 18.92 16.25 8.07
N ILE A 70 19.55 16.92 7.12
CA ILE A 70 19.16 16.83 5.71
C ILE A 70 19.22 15.40 5.14
N ASP A 71 20.13 14.56 5.62
CA ASP A 71 20.29 13.16 5.20
C ASP A 71 19.33 12.16 5.89
N GLN A 72 18.56 12.63 6.86
CA GLN A 72 17.52 11.84 7.54
C GLN A 72 16.14 11.92 6.87
N TYR A 73 15.95 12.85 5.95
CA TYR A 73 14.75 12.88 5.13
C TYR A 73 14.69 11.71 4.16
N GLY A 74 13.51 11.31 3.77
CA GLY A 74 13.30 10.37 2.69
C GLY A 74 13.66 11.02 1.36
N HIS A 75 14.57 10.41 0.61
CA HIS A 75 15.07 10.91 -0.65
C HIS A 75 14.68 9.98 -1.81
N ASN A 76 14.09 10.55 -2.84
CA ASN A 76 13.81 9.90 -4.12
C ASN A 76 14.43 10.69 -5.26
N SER A 77 14.90 9.99 -6.30
CA SER A 77 15.55 10.62 -7.46
C SER A 77 15.04 10.02 -8.77
N TRP A 78 14.90 10.88 -9.78
CA TRP A 78 14.50 10.50 -11.13
C TRP A 78 15.48 11.11 -12.13
N THR A 79 16.01 10.26 -13.00
CA THR A 79 16.91 10.63 -14.11
C THR A 79 16.27 10.22 -15.43
N ALA A 80 16.88 10.57 -16.54
CA ALA A 80 16.45 10.11 -17.86
C ALA A 80 16.36 8.57 -17.94
N GLN A 81 17.27 7.85 -17.29
CA GLN A 81 17.25 6.38 -17.21
C GLN A 81 16.07 5.84 -16.40
N ARG A 82 15.47 6.65 -15.52
CA ARG A 82 14.32 6.33 -14.69
C ARG A 82 13.02 6.98 -15.19
N GLY A 83 13.00 7.36 -16.47
CA GLY A 83 11.80 7.82 -17.17
C GLY A 83 11.53 9.32 -17.15
N LEU A 84 12.41 10.16 -16.60
CA LEU A 84 12.28 11.63 -16.70
C LEU A 84 12.57 12.06 -18.16
N PRO A 85 11.65 12.71 -18.86
CA PRO A 85 11.93 13.27 -20.19
C PRO A 85 12.88 14.47 -20.09
N GLY A 86 14.11 14.30 -20.54
CA GLY A 86 15.19 15.27 -20.44
C GLY A 86 16.01 15.14 -19.14
N GLU A 87 17.18 15.80 -19.11
CA GLU A 87 18.11 15.71 -17.98
C GLU A 87 17.88 16.87 -17.01
N ALA A 88 18.00 18.11 -17.49
CA ALA A 88 17.92 19.29 -16.64
C ALA A 88 16.48 19.72 -16.33
N VAL A 89 16.21 20.03 -15.05
CA VAL A 89 14.92 20.53 -14.57
C VAL A 89 15.05 21.99 -14.09
N TYR A 90 14.65 22.91 -14.95
CA TYR A 90 14.85 24.35 -14.73
C TYR A 90 13.78 25.02 -13.88
N GLN A 91 12.55 24.52 -13.89
CA GLN A 91 11.44 25.06 -13.10
C GLN A 91 10.49 23.92 -12.70
N ILE A 92 9.90 24.05 -11.51
CA ILE A 92 8.94 23.11 -10.93
C ILE A 92 7.76 23.91 -10.39
N LEU A 93 6.54 23.56 -10.75
CA LEU A 93 5.31 24.16 -10.25
C LEU A 93 4.26 23.08 -10.01
N GLN A 94 3.27 23.36 -9.16
CA GLN A 94 2.12 22.48 -8.91
C GLN A 94 0.82 23.21 -9.16
N THR A 95 -0.04 22.67 -10.04
CA THR A 95 -1.37 23.21 -10.31
C THR A 95 -2.40 22.78 -9.26
N LYS A 96 -3.57 23.43 -9.24
CA LYS A 96 -4.67 23.17 -8.29
C LYS A 96 -5.16 21.73 -8.32
N ASP A 97 -5.15 21.10 -9.49
CA ASP A 97 -5.50 19.70 -9.66
C ASP A 97 -4.47 18.71 -9.09
N GLY A 98 -3.28 19.23 -8.67
CA GLY A 98 -2.26 18.49 -7.96
C GLY A 98 -1.09 17.99 -8.80
N TYR A 99 -1.14 18.10 -10.13
CA TYR A 99 -0.01 17.74 -10.99
C TYR A 99 1.19 18.62 -10.75
N LEU A 100 2.39 18.01 -10.79
CA LEU A 100 3.63 18.77 -10.94
C LEU A 100 3.92 19.03 -12.42
N TRP A 101 4.36 20.23 -12.68
CA TRP A 101 4.77 20.69 -13.99
C TRP A 101 6.24 21.05 -13.98
N LEU A 102 6.99 20.43 -14.88
CA LEU A 102 8.43 20.58 -14.96
C LEU A 102 8.78 21.23 -16.30
N ARG A 103 9.57 22.28 -16.27
CA ARG A 103 10.24 22.79 -17.46
C ARG A 103 11.59 22.10 -17.55
N THR A 104 11.74 21.21 -18.51
CA THR A 104 12.97 20.43 -18.72
C THR A 104 13.70 20.86 -19.98
N GLY A 105 14.89 20.32 -20.18
CA GLY A 105 15.62 20.49 -21.44
C GLY A 105 14.87 19.96 -22.67
N SER A 106 14.00 18.98 -22.50
CA SER A 106 13.20 18.38 -23.57
C SER A 106 11.83 19.05 -23.78
N GLY A 107 11.38 19.93 -22.91
CA GLY A 107 10.08 20.60 -23.05
C GLY A 107 9.30 20.67 -21.73
N LEU A 108 7.96 20.76 -21.82
CA LEU A 108 7.05 20.76 -20.68
C LEU A 108 6.67 19.33 -20.32
N VAL A 109 6.90 18.96 -19.08
CA VAL A 109 6.58 17.63 -18.57
C VAL A 109 5.56 17.76 -17.45
N ARG A 110 4.50 16.95 -17.50
CA ARG A 110 3.53 16.75 -16.41
C ARG A 110 3.89 15.48 -15.64
N PHE A 111 3.85 15.55 -14.32
CA PHE A 111 4.15 14.44 -13.43
C PHE A 111 3.02 14.18 -12.43
N ASP A 112 2.60 12.93 -12.30
CA ASP A 112 1.51 12.50 -11.43
C ASP A 112 2.00 11.83 -10.11
N GLY A 113 3.31 11.86 -9.87
CA GLY A 113 3.97 11.17 -8.77
C GLY A 113 4.55 9.80 -9.17
N VAL A 114 4.09 9.21 -10.28
CA VAL A 114 4.57 7.91 -10.79
C VAL A 114 5.03 7.99 -12.25
N HIS A 115 4.27 8.68 -13.11
CA HIS A 115 4.52 8.74 -14.55
C HIS A 115 4.78 10.17 -15.01
N PHE A 116 5.78 10.30 -15.87
CA PHE A 116 6.07 11.54 -16.59
C PHE A 116 5.37 11.53 -17.94
N ALA A 117 4.72 12.63 -18.29
CA ALA A 117 4.09 12.84 -19.59
C ALA A 117 4.67 14.09 -20.24
N LEU A 118 5.35 13.95 -21.38
CA LEU A 118 5.82 15.06 -22.21
C LEU A 118 4.62 15.67 -22.98
N MET A 119 4.44 16.97 -22.89
CA MET A 119 3.24 17.69 -23.41
C MET A 119 3.46 18.26 -24.82
N ASP A 120 4.30 17.65 -25.64
CA ASP A 120 4.62 18.16 -26.99
C ASP A 120 3.41 18.11 -27.95
N ALA A 121 2.49 17.16 -27.76
CA ALA A 121 1.28 17.05 -28.55
C ALA A 121 0.34 18.25 -28.36
N GLU A 122 0.30 18.81 -27.15
CA GLU A 122 -0.59 19.90 -26.73
C GLU A 122 0.03 21.28 -26.98
N ILE A 123 1.35 21.41 -26.74
CA ILE A 123 2.06 22.69 -26.85
C ILE A 123 2.81 22.88 -28.17
N GLY A 124 2.95 21.81 -28.99
CA GLY A 124 3.77 21.80 -30.20
C GLY A 124 5.25 21.61 -29.88
N THR A 125 6.07 21.55 -30.93
CA THR A 125 7.53 21.29 -30.84
C THR A 125 8.37 22.51 -30.45
N GLU A 126 7.74 23.61 -30.05
CA GLU A 126 8.44 24.81 -29.60
C GLU A 126 9.03 24.64 -28.21
N SER A 127 10.24 25.13 -28.03
CA SER A 127 10.89 25.10 -26.71
C SER A 127 10.13 25.97 -25.70
N VAL A 128 9.84 25.42 -24.53
CA VAL A 128 9.23 26.21 -23.43
C VAL A 128 10.28 27.12 -22.82
N LYS A 129 10.01 28.41 -22.82
CA LYS A 129 10.93 29.46 -22.29
C LYS A 129 10.73 29.74 -20.82
N ALA A 130 9.45 29.77 -20.39
CA ALA A 130 9.10 30.00 -18.99
C ALA A 130 7.75 29.33 -18.68
N ILE A 131 7.58 28.97 -17.44
CA ILE A 131 6.29 28.62 -16.84
C ILE A 131 6.08 29.49 -15.62
N CYS A 132 4.86 29.92 -15.37
CA CYS A 132 4.52 30.61 -14.12
C CYS A 132 3.09 30.25 -13.69
N MET A 133 2.84 30.39 -12.40
CA MET A 133 1.50 30.26 -11.86
C MET A 133 0.77 31.60 -11.98
N GLY A 134 -0.42 31.56 -12.56
CA GLY A 134 -1.33 32.70 -12.53
C GLY A 134 -1.95 32.89 -11.13
N ALA A 135 -2.47 34.07 -10.88
CA ALA A 135 -3.09 34.40 -9.59
C ALA A 135 -4.28 33.52 -9.24
N ASP A 136 -5.00 33.02 -10.26
CA ASP A 136 -6.07 32.03 -10.11
C ASP A 136 -5.54 30.58 -9.91
N GLY A 137 -4.21 30.37 -9.92
CA GLY A 137 -3.56 29.07 -9.83
C GLY A 137 -3.69 28.24 -11.11
N ASP A 138 -3.90 28.87 -12.25
CA ASP A 138 -3.79 28.28 -13.59
C ASP A 138 -2.33 28.37 -14.05
N LEU A 139 -1.88 27.47 -14.92
CA LEU A 139 -0.49 27.46 -15.38
C LEU A 139 -0.37 28.26 -16.68
N LEU A 140 0.47 29.29 -16.69
CA LEU A 140 0.86 30.01 -17.88
C LEU A 140 2.16 29.44 -18.46
N ILE A 141 2.20 29.20 -19.76
CA ILE A 141 3.34 28.60 -20.47
C ILE A 141 3.75 29.52 -21.61
N ARG A 142 4.99 29.95 -21.59
CA ARG A 142 5.56 30.80 -22.66
C ARG A 142 6.42 29.96 -23.60
N THR A 143 6.08 29.98 -24.89
CA THR A 143 6.92 29.52 -25.99
C THR A 143 7.46 30.71 -26.78
N PRO A 144 8.39 30.58 -27.70
CA PRO A 144 8.89 31.72 -28.51
C PRO A 144 7.78 32.50 -29.26
N SER A 145 6.77 31.82 -29.77
CA SER A 145 5.74 32.42 -30.63
C SER A 145 4.45 32.77 -29.86
N ARG A 146 4.10 32.05 -28.80
CA ARG A 146 2.80 32.20 -28.14
C ARG A 146 2.87 31.94 -26.62
N THR A 147 1.81 32.38 -25.93
CA THR A 147 1.58 32.04 -24.53
C THR A 147 0.37 31.10 -24.45
N LEU A 148 0.46 30.03 -23.69
CA LEU A 148 -0.62 29.10 -23.44
C LEU A 148 -1.02 29.19 -21.98
N ILE A 149 -2.27 28.84 -21.71
CA ILE A 149 -2.79 28.65 -20.37
C ILE A 149 -3.30 27.20 -20.22
N TYR A 150 -2.93 26.57 -19.14
CA TYR A 150 -3.55 25.31 -18.71
C TYR A 150 -4.54 25.60 -17.58
N LYS A 151 -5.81 25.45 -17.93
CA LYS A 151 -6.95 25.70 -17.06
C LYS A 151 -8.01 24.61 -17.25
N ASP A 152 -8.63 24.17 -16.16
CA ASP A 152 -9.67 23.13 -16.17
C ASP A 152 -9.25 21.87 -16.98
N ARG A 153 -7.99 21.49 -16.86
CA ARG A 153 -7.34 20.35 -17.54
C ARG A 153 -7.27 20.46 -19.07
N LYS A 154 -7.31 21.69 -19.60
CA LYS A 154 -7.21 21.95 -21.04
C LYS A 154 -6.16 23.02 -21.30
N PHE A 155 -5.45 22.84 -22.42
CA PHE A 155 -4.60 23.88 -22.96
C PHE A 155 -5.42 24.80 -23.87
N ALA A 156 -5.22 26.09 -23.72
CA ALA A 156 -5.79 27.10 -24.58
C ALA A 156 -4.74 28.18 -24.89
N GLU A 157 -4.89 28.87 -25.98
CA GLU A 157 -4.04 30.04 -26.25
C GLU A 157 -4.43 31.16 -25.29
N TYR A 158 -3.47 31.60 -24.47
CA TYR A 158 -3.64 32.76 -23.62
C TYR A 158 -3.45 34.02 -24.47
N ARG A 159 -4.49 34.78 -24.61
CA ARG A 159 -4.44 36.10 -25.25
C ARG A 159 -4.47 37.12 -24.14
N PRO A 160 -3.30 37.70 -23.79
CA PRO A 160 -3.29 38.80 -22.86
C PRO A 160 -4.15 39.94 -23.41
N PRO A 161 -4.68 40.80 -22.54
CA PRO A 161 -5.51 41.92 -22.92
C PRO A 161 -4.88 42.85 -24.00
N ALA A 162 -3.54 42.80 -24.13
CA ALA A 162 -2.81 43.45 -25.20
C ALA A 162 -1.69 42.57 -25.74
N PRO A 163 -1.23 42.75 -26.99
CA PRO A 163 -0.08 42.03 -27.52
C PRO A 163 1.13 42.16 -26.63
N LEU A 164 1.81 41.06 -26.35
CA LEU A 164 3.09 41.14 -25.64
C LEU A 164 4.08 41.95 -26.48
N PRO A 165 4.84 42.88 -25.85
CA PRO A 165 5.81 43.69 -26.56
C PRO A 165 6.85 42.84 -27.30
N GLY A 166 7.29 43.29 -28.45
CA GLY A 166 8.30 42.60 -29.25
C GLY A 166 9.63 42.54 -28.51
N GLY A 167 10.25 41.36 -28.55
CA GLY A 167 11.52 41.04 -27.89
C GLY A 167 11.48 39.63 -27.30
N ALA A 168 12.65 39.12 -26.91
CA ALA A 168 12.76 37.82 -26.26
C ALA A 168 12.23 37.89 -24.82
N VAL A 169 10.94 37.50 -24.64
CA VAL A 169 10.36 37.35 -23.29
C VAL A 169 11.08 36.22 -22.56
N ARG A 170 11.68 36.52 -21.42
CA ARG A 170 12.48 35.62 -20.60
C ARG A 170 11.71 35.08 -19.41
N VAL A 171 11.00 35.96 -18.73
CA VAL A 171 10.26 35.63 -17.52
C VAL A 171 8.88 36.32 -17.54
N LEU A 172 7.89 35.59 -17.05
CA LEU A 172 6.52 36.04 -16.84
C LEU A 172 6.18 35.89 -15.36
N PHE A 173 5.42 36.85 -14.84
CA PHE A 173 4.91 36.79 -13.49
C PHE A 173 3.55 37.48 -13.42
N GLU A 174 2.54 36.84 -12.83
CA GLU A 174 1.26 37.44 -12.55
C GLU A 174 1.16 37.72 -11.04
N SER A 175 0.92 38.99 -10.69
CA SER A 175 0.74 39.41 -9.30
C SER A 175 -0.62 38.99 -8.75
N ARG A 176 -0.80 38.98 -7.42
CA ARG A 176 -2.08 38.72 -6.74
C ARG A 176 -3.20 39.70 -7.20
N GLU A 177 -2.85 40.86 -7.69
CA GLU A 177 -3.79 41.82 -8.27
C GLU A 177 -4.14 41.53 -9.74
N HIS A 178 -3.67 40.40 -10.29
CA HIS A 178 -3.82 40.01 -11.70
C HIS A 178 -3.16 40.97 -12.68
N GLU A 179 -2.10 41.63 -12.31
CA GLU A 179 -1.25 42.37 -13.21
C GLU A 179 -0.15 41.47 -13.76
N LEU A 180 0.03 41.40 -15.07
CA LEU A 180 1.05 40.57 -15.70
C LEU A 180 2.34 41.39 -15.90
N PHE A 181 3.41 40.96 -15.22
CA PHE A 181 4.75 41.51 -15.41
C PHE A 181 5.52 40.69 -16.43
N VAL A 182 6.22 41.36 -17.32
CA VAL A 182 6.98 40.73 -18.42
C VAL A 182 8.41 41.25 -18.39
N GLY A 183 9.33 40.33 -18.15
CA GLY A 183 10.77 40.65 -18.25
C GLY A 183 11.32 40.19 -19.61
N SER A 184 12.01 41.08 -20.28
CA SER A 184 12.73 40.82 -21.52
C SER A 184 14.24 41.12 -21.35
N ASP A 185 15.01 40.97 -22.41
CA ASP A 185 16.45 41.23 -22.37
C ASP A 185 16.79 42.67 -21.95
N ASN A 186 15.91 43.65 -22.29
CA ASN A 186 16.18 45.08 -22.06
C ASN A 186 15.02 45.87 -21.48
N TYR A 187 13.87 45.26 -21.23
CA TYR A 187 12.67 45.98 -20.81
C TYR A 187 11.91 45.24 -19.72
N ILE A 188 11.25 46.05 -18.87
CA ILE A 188 10.24 45.60 -17.93
C ILE A 188 8.90 46.18 -18.36
N TYR A 189 7.93 45.33 -18.59
CA TYR A 189 6.56 45.71 -18.93
C TYR A 189 5.60 45.28 -17.84
N ARG A 190 4.53 46.05 -17.67
CA ARG A 190 3.34 45.70 -16.91
C ARG A 190 2.12 45.76 -17.82
N ILE A 191 1.28 44.75 -17.74
CA ILE A 191 0.00 44.68 -18.45
C ILE A 191 -1.09 44.61 -17.39
N GLU A 192 -1.94 45.64 -17.38
CA GLU A 192 -3.09 45.75 -16.48
C GLU A 192 -4.26 44.88 -16.97
N LYS A 193 -5.23 44.58 -16.10
CA LYS A 193 -6.42 43.76 -16.44
C LYS A 193 -7.22 44.31 -17.64
N ASP A 194 -7.25 45.64 -17.82
CA ASP A 194 -7.94 46.32 -18.91
C ASP A 194 -7.17 46.26 -20.25
N GLY A 195 -5.96 45.68 -20.23
CA GLY A 195 -5.09 45.53 -21.38
C GLY A 195 -4.13 46.66 -21.62
N LYS A 196 -4.07 47.62 -20.73
CA LYS A 196 -3.09 48.70 -20.86
C LYS A 196 -1.68 48.19 -20.62
N VAL A 197 -0.82 48.32 -21.63
CA VAL A 197 0.60 47.96 -21.52
C VAL A 197 1.39 49.21 -21.11
N THR A 198 2.12 49.11 -20.03
CA THR A 198 2.99 50.16 -19.55
C THR A 198 4.43 49.65 -19.56
N THR A 199 5.34 50.38 -20.25
CA THR A 199 6.76 50.14 -20.12
C THR A 199 7.22 50.74 -18.81
N LEU A 200 7.57 49.94 -17.84
CA LEU A 200 8.04 50.39 -16.53
C LEU A 200 9.48 50.89 -16.63
N ARG A 201 10.31 50.21 -17.41
CA ARG A 201 11.71 50.56 -17.63
C ARG A 201 12.21 50.05 -18.98
N GLY A 202 13.09 50.81 -19.62
CA GLY A 202 13.93 50.41 -20.75
C GLY A 202 15.40 50.42 -20.34
N ASP A 203 16.24 49.89 -21.18
CA ASP A 203 17.71 49.78 -20.97
C ASP A 203 18.07 49.10 -19.64
N THR A 204 17.32 48.03 -19.31
CA THR A 204 17.60 47.18 -18.15
C THR A 204 18.62 46.12 -18.49
N SER A 205 19.27 45.55 -17.46
CA SER A 205 19.95 44.32 -17.60
C SER A 205 18.93 43.15 -17.78
N TRP A 206 19.39 41.99 -18.24
CA TRP A 206 18.55 40.81 -18.37
C TRP A 206 17.80 40.53 -17.07
N ILE A 207 16.45 40.60 -17.09
CA ILE A 207 15.60 40.30 -15.93
C ILE A 207 15.51 38.77 -15.75
N SER A 208 15.85 38.30 -14.54
CA SER A 208 15.90 36.89 -14.15
C SER A 208 14.75 36.49 -13.22
N VAL A 209 14.28 37.40 -12.35
CA VAL A 209 13.35 37.08 -11.26
C VAL A 209 12.34 38.19 -11.06
N PHE A 210 11.09 37.81 -10.89
CA PHE A 210 10.03 38.59 -10.23
C PHE A 210 9.64 37.86 -8.93
N PHE A 211 9.41 38.64 -7.89
CA PHE A 211 8.96 38.15 -6.59
C PHE A 211 8.01 39.16 -5.96
N GLU A 212 6.81 38.70 -5.52
CA GLU A 212 5.84 39.49 -4.78
C GLU A 212 5.89 39.14 -3.31
N ASP A 213 6.19 40.12 -2.47
CA ASP A 213 6.24 39.96 -1.03
C ASP A 213 4.85 40.01 -0.38
N HIS A 214 4.76 39.73 0.94
CA HIS A 214 3.51 39.72 1.70
C HIS A 214 2.76 41.05 1.62
N ALA A 215 3.48 42.17 1.47
CA ALA A 215 2.92 43.52 1.37
C ALA A 215 2.45 43.89 -0.05
N GLY A 216 2.46 42.94 -1.01
CA GLY A 216 2.06 43.18 -2.41
C GLY A 216 3.07 43.96 -3.21
N ARG A 217 4.32 44.07 -2.74
CA ARG A 217 5.38 44.76 -3.49
C ARG A 217 6.06 43.77 -4.42
N VAL A 218 6.29 44.18 -5.68
CA VAL A 218 6.97 43.33 -6.65
C VAL A 218 8.43 43.71 -6.76
N TRP A 219 9.29 42.80 -6.34
CA TRP A 219 10.73 42.86 -6.48
C TRP A 219 11.12 42.34 -7.85
N ILE A 220 11.97 43.06 -8.57
CA ILE A 220 12.38 42.73 -9.93
C ILE A 220 13.90 42.75 -10.00
N ALA A 221 14.49 41.56 -10.23
CA ALA A 221 15.93 41.44 -10.28
C ALA A 221 16.42 41.02 -11.66
N GLY A 222 17.54 41.62 -12.06
CA GLY A 222 18.28 41.30 -13.25
C GLY A 222 19.74 40.95 -12.96
N THR A 223 20.54 40.79 -14.01
CA THR A 223 21.97 40.43 -13.87
C THR A 223 22.80 41.51 -13.16
N THR A 224 22.43 42.79 -13.29
CA THR A 224 23.11 43.90 -12.65
C THR A 224 22.19 44.82 -11.87
N ASP A 225 20.89 44.68 -12.01
CA ASP A 225 19.92 45.68 -11.54
C ASP A 225 18.91 45.04 -10.59
N LEU A 226 18.46 45.79 -9.61
CA LEU A 226 17.38 45.45 -8.69
C LEU A 226 16.39 46.61 -8.65
N TYR A 227 15.12 46.33 -8.83
CA TYR A 227 14.03 47.27 -8.79
C TYR A 227 12.96 46.85 -7.80
N LEU A 228 12.20 47.84 -7.29
CA LEU A 228 11.03 47.61 -6.45
C LEU A 228 9.82 48.33 -7.05
N TYR A 229 8.80 47.57 -7.38
CA TYR A 229 7.51 48.13 -7.82
C TYR A 229 6.53 48.18 -6.64
N LYS A 230 6.07 49.36 -6.32
CA LYS A 230 5.16 49.64 -5.20
C LYS A 230 4.23 50.78 -5.58
N GLU A 231 2.93 50.67 -5.25
CA GLU A 231 1.96 51.77 -5.45
C GLU A 231 2.03 52.36 -6.85
N HIS A 232 2.03 51.50 -7.88
CA HIS A 232 2.11 51.87 -9.32
C HIS A 232 3.39 52.60 -9.74
N THR A 233 4.42 52.60 -8.91
CA THR A 233 5.72 53.24 -9.24
C THR A 233 6.86 52.19 -9.17
N LEU A 234 7.81 52.34 -10.10
CA LEU A 234 9.03 51.56 -10.13
C LEU A 234 10.19 52.34 -9.56
N ALA A 235 10.71 51.92 -8.45
CA ALA A 235 11.92 52.48 -7.85
C ALA A 235 13.16 51.72 -8.30
N GLY A 236 14.26 52.36 -8.58
CA GLY A 236 15.54 51.71 -8.89
C GLY A 236 16.28 52.25 -10.11
N PRO A 237 17.43 51.67 -10.45
CA PRO A 237 18.05 50.53 -9.80
C PRO A 237 18.48 50.80 -8.35
N LEU A 238 18.20 49.87 -7.49
CA LEU A 238 18.35 50.02 -6.05
C LEU A 238 19.75 49.57 -5.55
N ASN A 239 20.39 48.70 -6.30
CA ASN A 239 21.74 48.27 -6.02
C ASN A 239 22.76 49.31 -6.45
N LYS A 240 23.32 50.05 -5.47
CA LYS A 240 24.38 51.04 -5.71
C LYS A 240 25.74 50.34 -5.88
N ASN A 241 26.54 50.84 -6.81
CA ASN A 241 27.88 50.29 -7.14
C ASN A 241 27.87 48.87 -7.71
N GLY A 242 26.73 48.37 -8.22
CA GLY A 242 26.60 47.05 -8.86
C GLY A 242 26.70 45.87 -7.92
N HIS A 243 26.41 46.02 -6.63
CA HIS A 243 26.30 44.95 -5.66
C HIS A 243 24.88 44.93 -5.02
N PRO A 244 24.25 43.74 -4.80
CA PRO A 244 24.73 42.41 -5.28
C PRO A 244 24.66 42.28 -6.80
N LYS A 245 25.59 41.57 -7.39
CA LYS A 245 25.56 41.19 -8.82
C LYS A 245 24.90 39.83 -8.98
N LEU A 246 24.14 39.72 -10.05
CA LEU A 246 23.47 38.47 -10.45
C LEU A 246 22.62 37.84 -9.33
N ILE A 247 21.48 38.47 -9.10
CA ILE A 247 20.47 37.89 -8.19
C ILE A 247 19.78 36.74 -8.94
N ASN A 248 19.96 35.54 -8.46
CA ASN A 248 19.42 34.31 -9.05
C ASN A 248 18.03 33.99 -8.53
N SER A 249 17.73 34.32 -7.27
CA SER A 249 16.46 34.06 -6.63
C SER A 249 16.19 35.01 -5.48
N LEU A 250 14.91 35.26 -5.21
CA LEU A 250 14.40 36.04 -4.09
C LEU A 250 13.44 35.15 -3.28
N SER A 251 13.46 35.30 -1.98
CA SER A 251 12.51 34.64 -1.06
C SER A 251 12.21 35.54 0.11
N GLU A 252 11.02 35.41 0.70
CA GLU A 252 10.62 36.08 1.94
C GLU A 252 10.56 35.06 3.06
N ASP A 253 11.13 35.37 4.20
CA ASP A 253 11.05 34.50 5.37
C ASP A 253 9.86 34.88 6.27
N ARG A 254 9.58 34.04 7.30
CA ARG A 254 8.47 34.22 8.25
C ARG A 254 8.54 35.52 9.04
N GLU A 255 9.71 36.08 9.19
CA GLU A 255 9.95 37.37 9.80
C GLU A 255 9.76 38.53 8.80
N HIS A 256 9.30 38.22 7.57
CA HIS A 256 9.10 39.13 6.46
C HIS A 256 10.40 39.83 5.97
N ARG A 257 11.55 39.21 6.18
CA ARG A 257 12.81 39.61 5.59
C ARG A 257 12.91 39.08 4.17
N ILE A 258 13.40 39.92 3.27
CA ILE A 258 13.60 39.53 1.87
C ILE A 258 15.04 39.07 1.68
N TRP A 259 15.22 37.87 1.23
CA TRP A 259 16.53 37.28 0.97
C TRP A 259 16.81 37.21 -0.51
N ALA A 260 18.02 37.58 -0.93
CA ALA A 260 18.51 37.48 -2.29
C ALA A 260 19.66 36.48 -2.38
N ALA A 261 19.46 35.39 -3.14
CA ALA A 261 20.51 34.45 -3.48
C ALA A 261 21.34 34.98 -4.65
N THR A 262 22.66 35.00 -4.45
CA THR A 262 23.62 35.52 -5.41
C THR A 262 24.82 34.60 -5.54
N ARG A 263 25.70 34.88 -6.51
CA ARG A 263 27.00 34.20 -6.61
C ARG A 263 27.93 34.46 -5.42
N ASP A 264 27.80 35.63 -4.77
CA ASP A 264 28.68 35.98 -3.65
C ASP A 264 28.17 35.43 -2.30
N GLY A 265 26.92 34.95 -2.25
CA GLY A 265 26.24 34.42 -1.08
C GLY A 265 24.83 35.00 -0.91
N LEU A 266 24.32 35.02 0.31
CA LEU A 266 22.99 35.47 0.68
C LEU A 266 23.02 36.92 1.19
N TYR A 267 22.14 37.75 0.64
CA TYR A 267 21.94 39.13 1.07
C TYR A 267 20.53 39.34 1.62
N GLU A 268 20.42 40.06 2.71
CA GLU A 268 19.15 40.58 3.21
C GLU A 268 18.82 41.93 2.56
N LEU A 269 17.60 42.05 2.01
CA LEU A 269 17.14 43.27 1.32
C LEU A 269 16.14 44.01 2.20
N HIS A 270 16.30 45.30 2.30
CA HIS A 270 15.40 46.19 3.03
C HIS A 270 14.58 47.06 2.06
N ALA A 271 13.26 47.04 2.20
CA ALA A 271 12.37 47.88 1.37
C ALA A 271 12.38 49.39 1.77
N GLU A 272 12.81 49.67 3.00
CA GLU A 272 12.89 51.05 3.55
C GLU A 272 14.28 51.25 4.17
N GLY A 273 14.97 52.32 3.76
CA GLY A 273 16.31 52.58 4.22
C GLY A 273 17.43 52.18 3.24
N PRO A 274 18.67 52.01 3.68
CA PRO A 274 19.73 51.44 2.86
C PRO A 274 19.38 50.00 2.51
N LEU A 275 19.22 49.72 1.22
CA LEU A 275 18.72 48.48 0.66
C LEU A 275 19.51 47.22 1.00
N LEU A 276 20.73 47.36 1.38
CA LEU A 276 21.64 46.30 1.76
C LEU A 276 22.19 46.63 3.14
N ASP A 277 22.11 45.71 4.03
CA ASP A 277 23.02 45.70 5.16
C ASP A 277 24.46 45.72 4.59
N SER A 278 25.32 46.62 5.08
CA SER A 278 26.72 46.72 4.68
C SER A 278 27.55 45.52 5.14
N SER A 279 26.88 44.51 5.67
CA SER A 279 27.44 43.23 6.07
C SER A 279 27.90 42.41 4.85
N PRO A 280 29.01 41.66 4.97
CA PRO A 280 29.40 40.72 3.91
C PRO A 280 28.29 39.70 3.66
N PRO A 281 28.22 39.12 2.44
CA PRO A 281 27.23 38.08 2.14
C PRO A 281 27.37 36.92 3.11
N ARG A 282 26.18 36.36 3.53
CA ARG A 282 26.10 35.25 4.47
C ARG A 282 26.04 33.91 3.70
N GLY A 283 26.42 32.85 4.37
CA GLY A 283 26.32 31.51 3.83
C GLY A 283 27.27 31.14 2.69
N PRO A 284 27.02 30.07 1.95
CA PRO A 284 27.85 29.65 0.83
C PRO A 284 27.73 30.58 -0.37
N SER A 285 28.75 30.56 -1.24
CA SER A 285 28.72 31.24 -2.54
C SER A 285 28.07 30.37 -3.63
N LEU A 286 27.87 30.97 -4.81
CA LEU A 286 27.28 30.31 -5.98
C LEU A 286 25.83 29.81 -5.72
N LEU A 287 25.05 30.61 -4.96
CA LEU A 287 23.63 30.28 -4.71
C LEU A 287 22.82 30.51 -6.00
N THR A 288 21.93 29.54 -6.25
CA THR A 288 21.03 29.54 -7.41
C THR A 288 19.58 29.70 -6.96
N PRO A 289 18.72 28.64 -6.74
CA PRO A 289 17.39 28.86 -6.20
C PRO A 289 17.43 29.03 -4.68
N LEU A 290 16.43 29.78 -4.16
CA LEU A 290 16.18 29.96 -2.75
C LEU A 290 14.71 29.70 -2.45
N LEU A 291 14.41 29.03 -1.36
CA LEU A 291 13.04 28.72 -0.92
C LEU A 291 12.99 28.62 0.60
N GLU A 292 12.05 29.31 1.25
CA GLU A 292 11.64 28.95 2.60
C GLU A 292 10.47 27.98 2.56
N ASP A 293 10.59 26.85 3.27
CA ASP A 293 9.50 25.89 3.40
C ASP A 293 8.50 26.32 4.49
N ARG A 294 7.35 25.63 4.52
CA ARG A 294 6.28 25.92 5.49
C ARG A 294 6.69 25.69 6.95
N GLN A 295 7.81 25.04 7.24
CA GLN A 295 8.34 24.90 8.60
C GLN A 295 9.34 26.01 8.95
N GLY A 296 9.71 26.87 7.98
CA GLY A 296 10.66 27.95 8.13
C GLY A 296 12.11 27.53 7.91
N ASN A 297 12.35 26.37 7.31
CA ASN A 297 13.68 26.04 6.84
C ASN A 297 13.97 26.85 5.58
N LEU A 298 15.11 27.56 5.58
CA LEU A 298 15.59 28.24 4.40
C LEU A 298 16.50 27.32 3.58
N TRP A 299 16.06 26.98 2.38
CA TRP A 299 16.76 26.08 1.46
C TRP A 299 17.41 26.88 0.34
N ALA A 300 18.67 26.58 0.08
CA ALA A 300 19.39 27.18 -1.04
C ALA A 300 20.04 26.12 -1.92
N GLY A 301 19.83 26.19 -3.21
CA GLY A 301 20.59 25.44 -4.19
C GLY A 301 21.93 26.11 -4.49
N THR A 302 22.92 25.33 -4.92
CA THR A 302 24.25 25.81 -5.33
C THR A 302 24.60 25.30 -6.72
N GLU A 303 25.57 25.96 -7.38
CA GLU A 303 26.05 25.54 -8.68
C GLU A 303 26.98 24.29 -8.62
N ARG A 304 27.54 23.90 -7.45
CA ARG A 304 28.58 22.86 -7.37
C ARG A 304 28.60 22.05 -6.07
N SER A 305 27.66 22.26 -5.20
CA SER A 305 27.70 21.64 -3.86
C SER A 305 26.33 21.09 -3.45
N GLY A 306 25.40 20.95 -4.40
CA GLY A 306 24.06 20.44 -4.16
C GLY A 306 23.18 21.47 -3.45
N ILE A 307 22.35 20.96 -2.54
CA ILE A 307 21.43 21.77 -1.75
C ILE A 307 21.92 21.95 -0.33
N VAL A 308 21.68 23.13 0.24
CA VAL A 308 22.01 23.48 1.62
C VAL A 308 20.78 23.96 2.36
N ARG A 309 20.64 23.56 3.62
CA ARG A 309 19.72 24.18 4.58
C ARG A 309 20.46 25.24 5.37
N LEU A 310 19.86 26.42 5.49
CA LEU A 310 20.41 27.58 6.20
C LEU A 310 19.57 27.88 7.43
N ASP A 311 20.21 28.38 8.49
CA ASP A 311 19.51 28.93 9.65
C ASP A 311 18.91 30.29 9.34
N HIS A 312 18.06 30.83 10.23
CA HIS A 312 17.41 32.13 10.07
C HIS A 312 18.38 33.30 9.94
N ASP A 313 19.65 33.15 10.25
CA ASP A 313 20.70 34.13 10.04
C ASP A 313 21.42 33.97 8.69
N GLY A 314 21.00 33.01 7.87
CA GLY A 314 21.57 32.69 6.57
C GLY A 314 22.87 31.90 6.64
N THR A 315 23.24 31.35 7.78
CA THR A 315 24.43 30.50 7.92
C THR A 315 24.02 29.01 7.95
N PRO A 316 24.83 28.07 7.45
CA PRO A 316 24.56 26.66 7.61
C PRO A 316 24.62 26.26 9.09
N PRO A 317 23.62 25.52 9.62
CA PRO A 317 23.65 25.00 10.97
C PRO A 317 24.87 24.09 11.21
N ALA A 318 25.29 23.96 12.47
CA ALA A 318 26.40 23.09 12.83
C ALA A 318 26.03 21.62 12.50
N GLY A 319 26.81 20.99 11.63
CA GLY A 319 26.60 19.61 11.22
C GLY A 319 26.41 19.45 9.70
N LEU A 320 25.80 18.33 9.28
CA LEU A 320 25.51 18.06 7.86
C LEU A 320 24.33 18.92 7.38
N SER A 321 24.65 20.07 6.81
CA SER A 321 23.69 21.02 6.24
C SER A 321 23.58 20.91 4.71
N PHE A 322 24.48 20.15 4.08
CA PHE A 322 24.58 19.97 2.63
C PHE A 322 24.16 18.55 2.23
N LEU A 323 23.52 18.44 1.07
CA LEU A 323 23.27 17.20 0.37
C LEU A 323 23.70 17.36 -1.07
N GLY A 324 24.66 16.54 -1.52
CA GLY A 324 25.19 16.60 -2.86
C GLY A 324 25.12 15.28 -3.61
N PHE A 325 25.76 15.21 -4.78
CA PHE A 325 25.80 14.02 -5.62
C PHE A 325 26.36 12.79 -4.88
N GLN A 326 27.38 12.99 -4.06
CA GLN A 326 27.97 11.92 -3.24
C GLN A 326 26.99 11.36 -2.19
N ASP A 327 25.99 12.13 -1.83
CA ASP A 327 24.94 11.77 -0.87
C ASP A 327 23.70 11.20 -1.54
N GLY A 328 23.66 11.16 -2.88
CA GLY A 328 22.58 10.60 -3.68
C GLY A 328 21.75 11.59 -4.48
N LEU A 329 22.06 12.90 -4.43
CA LEU A 329 21.43 13.88 -5.31
C LEU A 329 21.79 13.54 -6.77
N THR A 330 20.90 13.86 -7.70
CA THR A 330 21.14 13.55 -9.13
C THR A 330 22.26 14.37 -9.73
N ASP A 331 22.52 15.59 -9.21
CA ASP A 331 23.63 16.47 -9.59
C ASP A 331 23.91 17.50 -8.50
N ASP A 332 25.15 18.02 -8.45
CA ASP A 332 25.53 19.10 -7.56
C ASP A 332 25.07 20.49 -8.04
N ASP A 333 24.68 20.63 -9.32
CA ASP A 333 24.15 21.86 -9.90
C ASP A 333 22.62 21.90 -9.74
N VAL A 334 22.13 22.64 -8.74
CA VAL A 334 20.72 22.78 -8.41
C VAL A 334 20.13 23.98 -9.16
N LEU A 335 19.12 23.71 -9.99
CA LEU A 335 18.50 24.69 -10.88
C LEU A 335 17.17 25.22 -10.37
N SER A 336 16.40 24.44 -9.61
CA SER A 336 15.09 24.84 -9.11
C SER A 336 14.73 24.15 -7.80
N LEU A 337 13.97 24.85 -6.96
CA LEU A 337 13.39 24.34 -5.71
C LEU A 337 11.89 24.60 -5.70
N PHE A 338 11.13 23.67 -5.16
CA PHE A 338 9.69 23.81 -5.03
C PHE A 338 9.17 22.96 -3.86
N GLU A 339 8.32 23.51 -3.00
CA GLU A 339 7.60 22.78 -1.98
C GLU A 339 6.18 22.45 -2.45
N ASP A 340 5.82 21.15 -2.48
CA ASP A 340 4.49 20.72 -2.87
C ASP A 340 3.43 20.92 -1.76
N ARG A 341 2.17 20.62 -2.06
CA ARG A 341 1.08 20.76 -1.09
C ARG A 341 1.23 19.87 0.13
N GLU A 342 1.89 18.71 -0.03
CA GLU A 342 2.10 17.73 1.03
C GLU A 342 3.40 18.00 1.81
N GLY A 343 4.09 19.12 1.54
CA GLY A 343 5.29 19.54 2.23
C GLY A 343 6.56 18.82 1.81
N SER A 344 6.57 18.16 0.65
CA SER A 344 7.79 17.60 0.08
C SER A 344 8.56 18.70 -0.66
N LEU A 345 9.88 18.72 -0.48
CA LEU A 345 10.78 19.61 -1.20
C LEU A 345 11.25 18.92 -2.49
N TRP A 346 10.94 19.53 -3.63
CA TRP A 346 11.38 19.09 -4.94
C TRP A 346 12.58 19.90 -5.40
N ILE A 347 13.57 19.20 -5.92
CA ILE A 347 14.87 19.76 -6.30
C ILE A 347 15.11 19.39 -7.76
N GLY A 348 15.12 20.38 -8.64
CA GLY A 348 15.51 20.21 -10.03
C GLY A 348 16.99 20.50 -10.18
N THR A 349 17.70 19.56 -10.77
CA THR A 349 19.16 19.65 -11.01
C THR A 349 19.47 19.65 -12.50
N ALA A 350 20.75 19.79 -12.84
CA ALA A 350 21.22 19.69 -14.21
C ALA A 350 21.09 18.27 -14.81
N SER A 351 20.97 17.23 -13.96
CA SER A 351 20.92 15.82 -14.40
C SER A 351 19.65 15.08 -13.94
N GLY A 352 18.71 15.73 -13.28
CA GLY A 352 17.51 15.06 -12.81
C GLY A 352 16.58 15.84 -11.92
N LEU A 353 15.66 15.12 -11.33
CA LEU A 353 14.70 15.58 -10.35
C LEU A 353 14.88 14.78 -9.07
N ASP A 354 14.98 15.47 -7.95
CA ASP A 354 15.05 14.87 -6.62
C ASP A 354 13.89 15.35 -5.75
N ARG A 355 13.52 14.57 -4.76
CA ARG A 355 12.52 14.92 -3.76
C ARG A 355 13.01 14.57 -2.38
N LEU A 356 12.97 15.52 -1.47
CA LEU A 356 13.09 15.30 -0.03
C LEU A 356 11.69 15.34 0.60
N ARG A 357 11.41 14.40 1.44
CA ARG A 357 10.16 14.35 2.22
C ARG A 357 10.43 13.91 3.64
N ASP A 358 9.63 14.38 4.55
CA ASP A 358 9.72 13.90 5.90
C ASP A 358 9.22 12.45 6.02
N THR A 359 9.77 11.72 6.96
CA THR A 359 9.49 10.31 7.19
C THR A 359 9.00 10.07 8.60
N LYS A 360 8.12 9.08 8.74
CA LYS A 360 7.54 8.69 10.04
C LYS A 360 8.58 8.12 11.00
N LEU A 361 9.63 7.54 10.45
CA LEU A 361 10.74 6.91 11.18
C LEU A 361 12.04 7.63 10.86
N THR A 362 12.94 7.69 11.84
CA THR A 362 14.29 8.21 11.65
C THR A 362 15.29 7.07 11.81
N THR A 363 16.19 6.88 10.86
CA THR A 363 17.27 5.88 10.99
C THR A 363 18.60 6.57 11.25
N LEU A 364 19.24 6.23 12.37
CA LEU A 364 20.59 6.65 12.69
C LEU A 364 21.59 5.63 12.16
N THR A 365 22.66 6.13 11.54
CA THR A 365 23.68 5.35 10.82
C THR A 365 25.10 5.80 11.24
N THR A 366 26.10 5.40 10.47
CA THR A 366 27.48 5.90 10.63
C THR A 366 27.58 7.42 10.40
N ARG A 367 26.62 8.02 9.72
CA ARG A 367 26.55 9.48 9.52
C ARG A 367 26.25 10.23 10.82
N GLU A 368 25.46 9.64 11.70
CA GLU A 368 25.19 10.15 13.04
C GLU A 368 26.22 9.71 14.08
N GLY A 369 27.29 9.04 13.65
CA GLY A 369 28.43 8.66 14.48
C GLY A 369 28.42 7.22 14.98
N LEU A 370 27.52 6.35 14.49
CA LEU A 370 27.65 4.92 14.77
C LEU A 370 28.94 4.37 14.16
N PRO A 371 29.67 3.48 14.83
CA PRO A 371 30.92 2.91 14.27
C PRO A 371 30.68 2.06 13.03
N THR A 372 29.57 1.34 12.99
CA THR A 372 29.09 0.58 11.83
C THR A 372 27.56 0.68 11.73
N ASN A 373 27.01 0.42 10.55
CA ASN A 373 25.58 0.47 10.34
C ASN A 373 24.82 -0.74 10.93
N TYR A 374 25.48 -1.85 11.23
CA TYR A 374 24.81 -3.02 11.77
C TYR A 374 24.67 -2.89 13.29
N ALA A 375 23.50 -2.40 13.76
CA ALA A 375 23.16 -2.32 15.16
C ALA A 375 22.61 -3.67 15.66
N LYS A 376 23.23 -4.27 16.67
CA LYS A 376 22.80 -5.56 17.23
C LYS A 376 21.93 -5.43 18.48
N ALA A 377 22.34 -4.62 19.41
CA ALA A 377 21.60 -4.40 20.65
C ALA A 377 21.47 -2.90 20.93
N ALA A 378 20.35 -2.50 21.51
CA ALA A 378 20.09 -1.13 21.93
C ALA A 378 19.39 -1.11 23.30
N PHE A 379 19.93 -0.35 24.25
CA PHE A 379 19.44 -0.25 25.62
C PHE A 379 19.29 1.21 26.03
N ALA A 380 18.13 1.57 26.55
CA ALA A 380 17.88 2.90 27.12
C ALA A 380 18.38 2.94 28.58
N LEU A 381 19.32 3.83 28.87
CA LEU A 381 19.78 4.10 30.21
C LEU A 381 18.77 4.98 30.96
N ARG A 382 18.80 4.90 32.27
CA ARG A 382 17.93 5.71 33.14
C ARG A 382 18.18 7.22 33.04
N ASP A 383 19.31 7.65 32.45
CA ASP A 383 19.59 9.06 32.16
C ASP A 383 18.96 9.55 30.83
N GLY A 384 18.26 8.67 30.14
CA GLY A 384 17.62 8.96 28.85
C GLY A 384 18.51 8.76 27.61
N SER A 385 19.82 8.51 27.81
CA SER A 385 20.71 8.15 26.71
C SER A 385 20.48 6.70 26.25
N VAL A 386 20.77 6.41 24.99
CA VAL A 386 20.67 5.05 24.43
C VAL A 386 22.07 4.52 24.14
N VAL A 387 22.33 3.32 24.63
CA VAL A 387 23.57 2.59 24.31
C VAL A 387 23.29 1.62 23.20
N VAL A 388 24.10 1.64 22.16
CA VAL A 388 24.01 0.74 21.00
C VAL A 388 25.27 -0.09 20.90
N PHE A 389 25.10 -1.38 20.71
CA PHE A 389 26.19 -2.27 20.31
C PHE A 389 26.12 -2.49 18.81
N SER A 390 27.13 -2.01 18.09
CA SER A 390 27.28 -2.19 16.65
C SER A 390 28.21 -3.36 16.32
N ASP A 391 27.84 -4.15 15.31
CA ASP A 391 28.62 -5.31 14.89
C ASP A 391 30.02 -4.89 14.43
N ASN A 392 31.05 -5.49 15.01
CA ASN A 392 32.46 -5.10 14.84
C ASN A 392 32.81 -3.64 15.18
N GLY A 393 31.87 -2.85 15.68
CA GLY A 393 32.05 -1.44 16.00
C GLY A 393 32.15 -1.15 17.50
N GLY A 394 31.73 -2.09 18.33
CA GLY A 394 31.67 -1.91 19.78
C GLY A 394 30.48 -1.06 20.22
N LEU A 395 30.64 -0.36 21.34
CA LEU A 395 29.60 0.43 21.98
C LEU A 395 29.61 1.90 21.55
N SER A 396 28.41 2.47 21.44
CA SER A 396 28.20 3.90 21.25
C SER A 396 27.10 4.41 22.18
N PHE A 397 27.22 5.63 22.63
CA PHE A 397 26.23 6.34 23.43
C PHE A 397 25.53 7.37 22.55
N ILE A 398 24.22 7.30 22.47
CA ILE A 398 23.42 8.24 21.69
C ILE A 398 22.76 9.25 22.63
N ARG A 399 23.00 10.53 22.38
CA ARG A 399 22.37 11.65 23.06
C ARG A 399 21.94 12.68 22.01
N ASN A 400 20.71 13.14 22.08
CA ASN A 400 20.17 14.12 21.13
C ASN A 400 20.36 13.72 19.66
N GLY A 401 20.18 12.43 19.34
CA GLY A 401 20.32 11.92 17.98
C GLY A 401 21.76 11.74 17.46
N ILE A 402 22.77 12.05 18.26
CA ILE A 402 24.19 11.92 17.88
C ILE A 402 24.80 10.74 18.65
N ALA A 403 25.40 9.83 17.90
CA ALA A 403 26.11 8.69 18.47
C ALA A 403 27.57 9.04 18.70
N THR A 404 28.05 8.80 19.90
CA THR A 404 29.45 8.96 20.27
C THR A 404 30.03 7.57 20.61
N PRO A 405 31.01 7.07 19.85
CA PRO A 405 31.68 5.81 20.17
C PRO A 405 32.29 5.82 21.55
N PHE A 406 32.20 4.70 22.24
CA PHE A 406 32.84 4.56 23.58
C PHE A 406 34.36 4.61 23.43
N GLU A 407 35.02 5.47 24.18
CA GLU A 407 36.44 5.72 24.06
C GLU A 407 37.31 4.47 24.25
N GLN A 408 36.86 3.54 25.10
CA GLN A 408 37.59 2.33 25.41
C GLN A 408 37.15 1.11 24.57
N ASN A 409 36.51 1.30 23.40
CA ASN A 409 36.12 0.20 22.53
C ASN A 409 37.27 -0.71 22.14
N LYS A 410 38.49 -0.16 22.02
CA LYS A 410 39.69 -0.94 21.71
C LYS A 410 40.13 -1.89 22.84
N GLN A 411 39.60 -1.71 24.04
CA GLN A 411 39.87 -2.57 25.21
C GLN A 411 38.81 -3.67 25.37
N LEU A 412 37.74 -3.67 24.57
CA LEU A 412 36.80 -4.76 24.54
C LEU A 412 37.49 -6.04 24.02
N PRO A 413 37.15 -7.23 24.53
CA PRO A 413 37.72 -8.49 24.06
C PRO A 413 37.54 -8.70 22.57
N THR A 414 36.37 -8.27 22.03
CA THR A 414 36.05 -8.25 20.60
C THR A 414 35.09 -7.13 20.29
N GLY A 415 34.94 -6.77 18.98
CA GLY A 415 33.85 -5.90 18.52
C GLY A 415 32.47 -6.59 18.42
N TYR A 416 32.36 -7.85 18.81
CA TYR A 416 31.12 -8.62 18.77
C TYR A 416 30.46 -8.64 20.15
N GLY A 417 29.26 -8.09 20.27
CA GLY A 417 28.43 -8.12 21.46
C GLY A 417 26.96 -8.24 21.14
N SER A 418 26.19 -8.80 22.05
CA SER A 418 24.75 -9.09 21.81
C SER A 418 23.86 -8.81 23.01
N ALA A 419 24.42 -8.49 24.20
CA ALA A 419 23.63 -8.21 25.37
C ALA A 419 24.05 -6.92 26.04
N LEU A 420 23.05 -6.11 26.44
CA LEU A 420 23.23 -4.87 27.18
C LEU A 420 22.28 -4.84 28.38
N PHE A 421 22.74 -4.36 29.50
CA PHE A 421 21.93 -4.24 30.73
C PHE A 421 22.48 -3.18 31.67
N GLU A 422 21.63 -2.33 32.24
CA GLU A 422 21.97 -1.39 33.31
C GLU A 422 21.52 -1.97 34.66
N SER A 423 22.47 -2.26 35.53
CA SER A 423 22.20 -2.80 36.87
C SER A 423 21.67 -1.73 37.83
N LYS A 424 21.22 -2.18 39.03
CA LYS A 424 20.69 -1.31 40.10
C LYS A 424 21.69 -0.25 40.54
N ASP A 425 22.99 -0.55 40.47
CA ASP A 425 24.10 0.34 40.83
C ASP A 425 24.52 1.30 39.71
N ARG A 426 23.73 1.35 38.63
CA ARG A 426 23.96 2.15 37.39
C ARG A 426 25.21 1.73 36.61
N SER A 427 25.75 0.55 36.83
CA SER A 427 26.75 -0.01 35.94
C SER A 427 26.12 -0.50 34.67
N LEU A 428 26.69 -0.13 33.54
CA LEU A 428 26.33 -0.73 32.26
C LEU A 428 27.11 -2.03 32.09
N TRP A 429 26.39 -3.10 31.82
CA TRP A 429 26.94 -4.40 31.50
C TRP A 429 26.78 -4.70 30.04
N ALA A 430 27.83 -5.16 29.39
CA ALA A 430 27.81 -5.57 27.98
C ALA A 430 28.35 -7.00 27.85
N GLY A 431 27.53 -7.85 27.26
CA GLY A 431 27.92 -9.21 26.90
C GLY A 431 28.61 -9.22 25.53
N VAL A 432 29.87 -9.58 25.51
CA VAL A 432 30.67 -9.65 24.28
C VAL A 432 31.20 -11.06 24.09
N TRP A 433 31.62 -11.37 22.85
CA TRP A 433 32.36 -12.62 22.63
C TRP A 433 33.63 -12.64 23.45
N GLY A 434 33.79 -13.64 24.33
CA GLY A 434 34.95 -13.80 25.17
C GLY A 434 34.88 -13.14 26.53
N GLY A 435 33.76 -12.49 26.93
CA GLY A 435 33.66 -11.96 28.28
C GLY A 435 32.40 -11.14 28.59
N LEU A 436 32.33 -10.78 29.86
CA LEU A 436 31.36 -9.85 30.40
C LEU A 436 32.06 -8.53 30.74
N CYS A 437 31.60 -7.44 30.18
CA CYS A 437 32.16 -6.11 30.35
C CYS A 437 31.29 -5.27 31.29
N ARG A 438 31.90 -4.63 32.29
CA ARG A 438 31.28 -3.65 33.17
C ARG A 438 31.83 -2.27 32.86
N ILE A 439 30.95 -1.33 32.64
CA ILE A 439 31.26 0.09 32.45
C ILE A 439 30.64 0.85 33.61
N GLN A 440 31.48 1.45 34.46
CA GLN A 440 31.05 2.23 35.61
C GLN A 440 31.85 3.52 35.66
N ALA A 441 31.19 4.66 35.72
CA ALA A 441 31.81 5.99 35.65
C ALA A 441 32.84 6.14 34.52
N GLY A 442 32.51 5.62 33.31
CA GLY A 442 33.38 5.66 32.13
C GLY A 442 34.52 4.65 32.10
N LYS A 443 34.76 3.87 33.20
CA LYS A 443 35.81 2.89 33.26
C LYS A 443 35.32 1.49 32.87
N LEU A 444 36.04 0.85 31.95
CA LEU A 444 35.79 -0.52 31.54
C LEU A 444 36.49 -1.53 32.43
N THR A 445 35.78 -2.57 32.81
CA THR A 445 36.35 -3.76 33.49
C THR A 445 35.84 -5.01 32.78
N VAL A 446 36.73 -5.91 32.40
CA VAL A 446 36.41 -7.14 31.68
C VAL A 446 36.53 -8.34 32.61
N TYR A 447 35.53 -9.24 32.55
CA TYR A 447 35.47 -10.50 33.28
C TYR A 447 35.40 -11.67 32.29
N ASP A 448 36.38 -12.57 32.31
CA ASP A 448 36.40 -13.79 31.51
C ASP A 448 35.69 -14.97 32.23
N GLY A 449 35.25 -14.76 33.48
CA GLY A 449 34.53 -15.73 34.27
C GLY A 449 35.38 -16.99 34.62
N GLY A 450 36.71 -16.83 34.70
CA GLY A 450 37.59 -17.97 34.95
C GLY A 450 37.66 -18.95 33.77
N GLY A 451 37.50 -18.40 32.56
CA GLY A 451 37.49 -19.17 31.31
C GLY A 451 36.10 -19.66 30.84
N HIS A 452 35.07 -19.56 31.70
CA HIS A 452 33.70 -19.99 31.33
C HIS A 452 33.06 -19.12 30.22
N LEU A 453 33.48 -17.86 30.06
CA LEU A 453 32.95 -16.93 29.05
C LEU A 453 33.90 -16.74 27.86
N SER A 454 35.11 -17.30 27.92
CA SER A 454 36.17 -17.01 26.93
C SER A 454 35.91 -17.53 25.52
N LYS A 455 35.00 -18.48 25.32
CA LYS A 455 34.67 -19.10 24.03
C LYS A 455 33.20 -18.97 23.64
N SER A 456 32.45 -18.11 24.32
CA SER A 456 31.02 -17.95 24.09
C SER A 456 30.63 -16.48 24.05
N TYR A 457 29.50 -16.16 23.45
CA TYR A 457 28.91 -14.86 23.58
C TYR A 457 27.72 -14.90 24.55
N ILE A 458 27.52 -13.82 25.27
CA ILE A 458 26.40 -13.67 26.21
C ILE A 458 25.20 -13.18 25.44
N SER A 459 24.13 -13.98 25.39
CA SER A 459 22.88 -13.68 24.63
C SER A 459 21.92 -12.81 25.43
N ALA A 460 21.87 -12.96 26.75
CA ALA A 460 21.00 -12.17 27.62
C ALA A 460 21.63 -11.91 28.98
N ILE A 461 21.30 -10.74 29.55
CA ILE A 461 21.70 -10.31 30.90
C ILE A 461 20.44 -9.82 31.61
N SER A 462 20.26 -10.28 32.87
CA SER A 462 19.25 -9.76 33.78
C SER A 462 19.85 -9.69 35.19
N GLU A 463 19.13 -9.13 36.18
CA GLU A 463 19.59 -9.00 37.55
C GLU A 463 18.47 -9.38 38.52
N ASP A 464 18.79 -10.20 39.51
CA ASP A 464 17.95 -10.42 40.71
C ASP A 464 18.64 -9.86 41.99
N ASP A 465 18.15 -10.24 43.14
CA ASP A 465 18.71 -9.76 44.40
C ASP A 465 20.01 -10.50 44.81
N GLU A 466 20.36 -11.59 44.10
CA GLU A 466 21.56 -12.39 44.35
C GLU A 466 22.72 -12.06 43.40
N GLY A 467 22.47 -11.36 42.29
CA GLY A 467 23.49 -10.96 41.32
C GLY A 467 22.96 -10.95 39.87
N LEU A 468 23.86 -10.85 38.89
CA LEU A 468 23.47 -10.92 37.46
C LEU A 468 23.18 -12.36 37.06
N ILE A 469 22.24 -12.50 36.17
CA ILE A 469 21.87 -13.74 35.51
C ILE A 469 22.26 -13.63 34.04
N LEU A 470 23.04 -14.60 33.59
CA LEU A 470 23.63 -14.59 32.25
C LEU A 470 23.18 -15.85 31.49
N SER A 471 22.73 -15.68 30.26
CA SER A 471 22.68 -16.76 29.27
C SER A 471 23.78 -16.56 28.24
N ASN A 472 24.28 -17.64 27.70
CA ASN A 472 25.31 -17.59 26.67
C ASN A 472 24.99 -18.55 25.50
N SER A 473 25.88 -18.62 24.53
CA SER A 473 25.77 -19.51 23.39
C SER A 473 25.88 -21.01 23.71
N GLU A 474 26.05 -21.36 24.97
CA GLU A 474 25.87 -22.74 25.44
C GLU A 474 24.46 -22.89 26.01
N PRO A 475 23.88 -24.13 26.00
CA PRO A 475 22.56 -24.33 26.58
C PRO A 475 22.60 -24.35 28.10
N ARG A 476 22.99 -23.25 28.71
CA ARG A 476 23.15 -23.10 30.16
C ARG A 476 22.93 -21.64 30.58
N VAL A 477 22.40 -21.46 31.77
CA VAL A 477 22.28 -20.15 32.45
C VAL A 477 23.22 -20.11 33.63
N TYR A 478 23.85 -18.96 33.82
CA TYR A 478 24.81 -18.71 34.84
C TYR A 478 24.41 -17.55 35.77
N ARG A 479 24.93 -17.54 36.96
CA ARG A 479 24.90 -16.41 37.91
C ARG A 479 26.30 -15.78 38.00
N PHE A 480 26.38 -14.49 37.80
CA PHE A 480 27.60 -13.73 38.05
C PHE A 480 27.46 -12.96 39.35
N LYS A 481 28.37 -13.26 40.32
CA LYS A 481 28.43 -12.64 41.63
C LYS A 481 29.87 -12.52 42.09
N ASP A 482 30.25 -11.34 42.62
CA ASP A 482 31.59 -11.07 43.18
C ASP A 482 32.74 -11.46 42.21
N GLY A 483 32.58 -11.18 40.93
CA GLY A 483 33.58 -11.49 39.90
C GLY A 483 33.63 -12.97 39.45
N LYS A 484 32.77 -13.83 39.97
CA LYS A 484 32.71 -15.25 39.67
C LYS A 484 31.47 -15.63 38.89
N VAL A 485 31.64 -16.57 37.97
CA VAL A 485 30.57 -17.20 37.24
C VAL A 485 30.22 -18.53 37.89
N LEU A 486 28.98 -18.69 38.28
CA LEU A 486 28.44 -19.87 38.95
C LEU A 486 27.26 -20.42 38.17
N PRO A 487 26.95 -21.72 38.22
CA PRO A 487 25.69 -22.23 37.62
C PRO A 487 24.48 -21.54 38.26
N PHE A 488 23.50 -21.15 37.43
CA PHE A 488 22.25 -20.62 37.98
C PHE A 488 21.45 -21.69 38.67
N THR A 489 21.04 -21.43 39.91
CA THR A 489 20.21 -22.33 40.71
C THR A 489 19.07 -21.55 41.34
N VAL A 490 17.94 -22.22 41.57
CA VAL A 490 16.81 -21.71 42.33
C VAL A 490 16.75 -22.49 43.65
N ARG A 491 16.98 -21.83 44.77
CA ARG A 491 17.07 -22.47 46.11
C ARG A 491 18.11 -23.62 46.16
N GLY A 492 19.25 -23.46 45.47
CA GLY A 492 20.30 -24.45 45.40
C GLY A 492 20.02 -25.66 44.53
N LYS A 493 18.92 -25.68 43.80
CA LYS A 493 18.56 -26.76 42.84
C LYS A 493 18.68 -26.30 41.40
N SER A 494 19.13 -27.15 40.53
CA SER A 494 19.09 -26.99 39.08
C SER A 494 17.64 -26.88 38.61
N THR A 495 17.43 -26.15 37.50
CA THR A 495 16.12 -25.95 36.86
C THR A 495 16.16 -26.44 35.42
N ALA A 496 15.03 -26.53 34.76
CA ALA A 496 14.97 -26.93 33.37
C ALA A 496 15.80 -26.04 32.43
N VAL A 497 15.97 -24.75 32.73
CA VAL A 497 16.81 -23.82 31.93
C VAL A 497 18.30 -23.94 32.23
N THR A 498 18.68 -24.72 33.27
CA THR A 498 20.09 -25.02 33.62
C THR A 498 20.50 -26.41 33.16
N ASP A 499 19.55 -27.26 32.81
CA ASP A 499 19.82 -28.61 32.30
C ASP A 499 20.25 -28.56 30.84
N SER A 500 21.15 -29.43 30.43
CA SER A 500 21.76 -29.43 29.12
C SER A 500 20.74 -29.62 27.98
N GLY A 501 20.86 -28.80 26.92
CA GLY A 501 20.11 -28.93 25.70
C GLY A 501 19.09 -27.80 25.41
N ILE A 502 18.82 -26.91 26.36
CA ILE A 502 17.89 -25.78 26.17
C ILE A 502 18.68 -24.47 26.11
N TYR A 503 18.64 -23.80 24.97
CA TYR A 503 19.22 -22.46 24.81
C TYR A 503 18.26 -21.39 25.32
N THR A 504 18.78 -20.40 26.04
CA THR A 504 18.02 -19.24 26.49
C THR A 504 18.45 -18.02 25.69
N PHE A 505 17.47 -17.37 25.02
CA PHE A 505 17.73 -16.20 24.18
C PHE A 505 17.45 -14.88 24.91
N THR A 506 16.45 -14.86 25.80
CA THR A 506 16.05 -13.65 26.52
C THR A 506 15.68 -13.95 27.95
N ILE A 507 15.95 -13.00 28.86
CA ILE A 507 15.63 -13.07 30.28
C ILE A 507 14.96 -11.76 30.66
N GLU A 508 13.65 -11.78 30.90
CA GLU A 508 12.88 -10.60 31.33
C GLU A 508 12.55 -10.72 32.83
N ARG A 509 12.57 -9.59 33.53
CA ARG A 509 12.21 -9.51 34.94
C ARG A 509 11.01 -8.61 35.14
N ASP A 510 9.97 -9.15 35.75
CA ASP A 510 8.78 -8.39 36.12
C ASP A 510 9.01 -7.49 37.34
N ALA A 511 8.06 -6.55 37.53
CA ALA A 511 8.05 -5.65 38.68
C ALA A 511 7.94 -6.39 40.01
N ASP A 512 7.30 -7.57 40.05
CA ASP A 512 7.21 -8.42 41.24
C ASP A 512 8.47 -9.27 41.48
N GLY A 513 9.46 -9.18 40.56
CA GLY A 513 10.72 -9.96 40.63
C GLY A 513 10.65 -11.32 39.95
N THR A 514 9.53 -11.72 39.32
CA THR A 514 9.43 -12.93 38.49
C THR A 514 10.37 -12.84 37.30
N LEU A 515 11.13 -13.90 37.05
CA LEU A 515 11.99 -14.02 35.87
C LEU A 515 11.32 -14.91 34.82
N TRP A 516 11.32 -14.43 33.58
CA TRP A 516 10.81 -15.12 32.40
C TRP A 516 11.96 -15.45 31.46
N PHE A 517 12.15 -16.71 31.16
CA PHE A 517 13.21 -17.19 30.28
C PHE A 517 12.59 -17.59 28.95
N GLY A 518 12.96 -16.92 27.88
CA GLY A 518 12.61 -17.27 26.48
C GLY A 518 13.67 -18.23 25.93
N THR A 519 13.22 -19.42 25.53
CA THR A 519 14.12 -20.54 25.22
C THR A 519 13.75 -21.22 23.91
N THR A 520 14.57 -22.18 23.49
CA THR A 520 14.24 -23.12 22.38
C THR A 520 13.11 -24.09 22.69
N ALA A 521 12.64 -24.14 23.94
CA ALA A 521 11.55 -25.02 24.38
C ALA A 521 10.34 -24.23 24.91
N GLY A 522 10.22 -22.95 24.59
CA GLY A 522 9.13 -22.07 25.03
C GLY A 522 9.53 -21.11 26.17
N VAL A 523 8.59 -20.79 27.06
CA VAL A 523 8.76 -19.83 28.16
C VAL A 523 8.77 -20.52 29.51
N TYR A 524 9.86 -20.32 30.27
CA TYR A 524 10.02 -20.85 31.61
C TYR A 524 9.92 -19.74 32.66
N LYS A 525 9.12 -19.95 33.69
CA LYS A 525 8.87 -19.03 34.80
C LYS A 525 9.71 -19.37 36.04
N VAL A 526 10.41 -18.38 36.58
CA VAL A 526 11.06 -18.45 37.88
C VAL A 526 10.49 -17.37 38.79
N PRO A 527 9.62 -17.69 39.74
CA PRO A 527 9.04 -16.69 40.66
C PRO A 527 10.07 -16.23 41.68
N PRO A 528 9.86 -15.06 42.30
CA PRO A 528 10.71 -14.57 43.37
C PRO A 528 10.90 -15.62 44.48
N ALA A 529 11.98 -15.54 45.23
CA ALA A 529 12.33 -16.50 46.28
C ALA A 529 11.15 -16.74 47.25
N GLY A 530 10.56 -17.92 47.18
CA GLY A 530 9.39 -18.31 47.98
C GLY A 530 8.05 -18.40 47.28
N GLY A 531 7.91 -17.84 46.09
CA GLY A 531 6.64 -17.88 45.35
C GLY A 531 6.27 -19.23 44.72
N PRO A 532 4.97 -19.54 44.57
CA PRO A 532 4.50 -20.71 43.83
C PRO A 532 4.69 -20.49 42.32
N GLY A 533 4.75 -21.60 41.53
CA GLY A 533 4.67 -21.54 40.07
C GLY A 533 6.01 -21.57 39.32
N LEU A 534 7.07 -22.17 39.93
CA LEU A 534 8.29 -22.51 39.18
C LEU A 534 7.97 -23.56 38.09
N GLY A 535 8.21 -23.25 36.83
CA GLY A 535 7.99 -24.21 35.76
C GLY A 535 7.72 -23.56 34.39
N TRP A 536 7.32 -24.38 33.47
CA TRP A 536 6.93 -23.97 32.12
C TRP A 536 5.58 -23.25 32.13
N LEU A 537 5.53 -22.01 31.63
CA LEU A 537 4.28 -21.34 31.26
C LEU A 537 3.80 -21.83 29.88
N LEU A 538 4.76 -21.92 28.96
CA LEU A 538 4.56 -22.45 27.62
C LEU A 538 5.67 -23.45 27.34
N LYS A 539 5.33 -24.70 27.03
CA LYS A 539 6.29 -25.74 26.69
C LYS A 539 6.02 -26.22 25.28
N GLU A 540 6.67 -25.63 24.33
CA GLU A 540 6.62 -25.94 22.91
C GLU A 540 8.03 -25.86 22.35
N THR A 541 8.33 -26.64 21.30
CA THR A 541 9.63 -26.56 20.59
C THR A 541 9.61 -25.38 19.64
N ILE A 542 9.74 -24.17 20.20
CA ILE A 542 9.81 -22.90 19.48
C ILE A 542 10.86 -21.99 20.10
N ASP A 543 11.60 -21.30 19.26
CA ASP A 543 12.60 -20.33 19.70
C ASP A 543 11.94 -19.01 20.12
N ILE A 544 11.83 -18.76 21.42
CA ILE A 544 11.34 -17.48 21.95
C ILE A 544 12.54 -16.56 22.20
N THR A 545 12.68 -15.57 21.32
CA THR A 545 13.81 -14.62 21.35
C THR A 545 13.46 -13.29 21.98
N ASN A 546 12.18 -12.99 22.12
CA ASN A 546 11.68 -11.77 22.73
C ASN A 546 10.45 -12.04 23.60
N ILE A 547 10.42 -11.45 24.77
CA ILE A 547 9.29 -11.44 25.71
C ILE A 547 8.98 -10.00 26.05
N PHE A 548 7.71 -9.62 25.96
CA PHE A 548 7.18 -8.37 26.45
C PHE A 548 6.01 -8.64 27.39
N ASN A 549 6.11 -8.21 28.66
CA ASN A 549 5.02 -8.27 29.62
C ASN A 549 4.22 -6.97 29.58
N ASP A 550 2.90 -7.08 29.34
CA ASP A 550 2.01 -5.91 29.25
C ASP A 550 1.57 -5.35 30.62
N GLY A 551 1.96 -6.02 31.71
CA GLY A 551 1.53 -5.66 33.06
C GLY A 551 0.05 -5.94 33.35
N HIS A 552 -0.71 -6.46 32.38
CA HIS A 552 -2.15 -6.77 32.48
C HIS A 552 -2.43 -8.27 32.49
N GLY A 553 -1.39 -9.09 32.76
CA GLY A 553 -1.50 -10.53 32.89
C GLY A 553 -1.23 -11.31 31.60
N HIS A 554 -0.61 -10.70 30.62
CA HIS A 554 -0.24 -11.37 29.38
C HIS A 554 1.23 -11.14 29.04
N LEU A 555 1.83 -12.18 28.47
CA LEU A 555 3.12 -12.12 27.81
C LEU A 555 2.91 -12.11 26.31
N TRP A 556 3.56 -11.18 25.62
CA TRP A 556 3.67 -11.10 24.19
C TRP A 556 5.02 -11.64 23.75
N LEU A 557 5.03 -12.66 22.92
CA LEU A 557 6.22 -13.40 22.57
C LEU A 557 6.53 -13.25 21.09
N GLY A 558 7.77 -12.92 20.81
CA GLY A 558 8.36 -12.94 19.47
C GLY A 558 9.47 -13.96 19.38
N GLY A 559 9.78 -14.43 18.19
CA GLY A 559 10.84 -15.38 17.98
C GLY A 559 10.85 -15.96 16.57
N ARG A 560 11.48 -17.09 16.37
CA ARG A 560 11.55 -17.79 15.08
C ARG A 560 10.28 -18.60 14.81
N THR A 561 9.13 -17.95 15.00
CA THR A 561 7.80 -18.47 14.65
C THR A 561 7.07 -17.43 13.83
N PRO A 562 6.19 -17.83 12.89
CA PRO A 562 5.37 -16.87 12.17
C PRO A 562 4.51 -16.02 13.11
N GLY A 563 4.58 -14.69 12.93
CA GLY A 563 3.80 -13.72 13.69
C GLY A 563 4.24 -13.58 15.15
N ILE A 564 3.27 -13.34 16.05
CA ILE A 564 3.47 -13.21 17.50
C ILE A 564 2.52 -14.11 18.28
N LEU A 565 2.91 -14.40 19.55
CA LEU A 565 2.05 -15.14 20.48
C LEU A 565 1.66 -14.24 21.65
N ARG A 566 0.40 -14.32 22.07
CA ARG A 566 -0.09 -13.79 23.34
C ARG A 566 -0.34 -14.96 24.29
N VAL A 567 0.32 -14.95 25.45
CA VAL A 567 0.16 -15.99 26.45
C VAL A 567 -0.42 -15.39 27.73
N ARG A 568 -1.54 -15.91 28.21
CA ARG A 568 -2.12 -15.51 29.50
C ARG A 568 -1.33 -16.13 30.65
N ILE A 569 -0.85 -15.31 31.56
CA ILE A 569 0.03 -15.75 32.66
C ILE A 569 -0.68 -16.68 33.64
N SER A 570 -2.01 -16.53 33.83
CA SER A 570 -2.78 -17.28 34.83
C SER A 570 -2.95 -18.78 34.50
N ASP A 571 -3.12 -19.10 33.22
CA ASP A 571 -3.48 -20.46 32.77
C ASP A 571 -2.65 -20.96 31.57
N GLY A 572 -1.77 -20.13 31.03
CA GLY A 572 -0.94 -20.48 29.87
C GLY A 572 -1.69 -20.54 28.53
N GLN A 573 -2.93 -19.98 28.45
CA GLN A 573 -3.67 -19.94 27.19
C GLN A 573 -2.92 -19.11 26.14
N VAL A 574 -2.73 -19.69 24.95
CA VAL A 574 -1.97 -19.11 23.84
C VAL A 574 -2.92 -18.66 22.73
N THR A 575 -2.73 -17.43 22.25
CA THR A 575 -3.34 -16.94 21.02
C THR A 575 -2.22 -16.60 20.04
N ARG A 576 -2.34 -17.06 18.78
CA ARG A 576 -1.40 -16.76 17.69
C ARG A 576 -1.98 -15.67 16.80
N TYR A 577 -1.10 -14.78 16.31
CA TYR A 577 -1.44 -13.75 15.33
C TYR A 577 -0.47 -13.84 14.17
N THR A 578 -1.00 -14.14 13.00
CA THR A 578 -0.28 -14.29 11.73
C THR A 578 -0.95 -13.43 10.66
N GLU A 579 -0.60 -13.60 9.40
CA GLU A 579 -1.28 -12.97 8.26
C GLU A 579 -2.78 -13.28 8.23
N ARG A 580 -3.18 -14.46 8.70
CA ARG A 580 -4.59 -14.87 8.79
C ARG A 580 -5.40 -13.96 9.71
N GLU A 581 -4.82 -13.54 10.83
CA GLU A 581 -5.43 -12.60 11.78
C GLU A 581 -5.14 -11.14 11.42
N GLY A 582 -4.49 -10.88 10.26
CA GLY A 582 -4.23 -9.53 9.74
C GLY A 582 -2.92 -8.90 10.23
N LEU A 583 -1.93 -9.72 10.67
CA LEU A 583 -0.64 -9.24 11.13
C LEU A 583 0.45 -9.49 10.04
N PHE A 584 1.29 -10.48 10.20
CA PHE A 584 2.36 -10.88 9.28
C PHE A 584 2.78 -12.33 9.56
N ASP A 585 3.40 -12.99 8.60
CA ASP A 585 3.88 -14.38 8.72
C ASP A 585 5.39 -14.50 9.02
N GLY A 586 6.14 -13.40 8.96
CA GLY A 586 7.57 -13.37 9.28
C GLY A 586 7.86 -13.48 10.79
N TYR A 587 9.14 -13.49 11.14
CA TYR A 587 9.62 -13.55 12.52
C TYR A 587 9.54 -12.18 13.20
N ALA A 588 9.12 -12.16 14.47
CA ALA A 588 9.14 -10.96 15.29
C ALA A 588 10.44 -10.90 16.11
N SER A 589 11.29 -9.90 15.82
CA SER A 589 12.57 -9.71 16.50
C SER A 589 12.43 -8.95 17.82
N ARG A 590 11.55 -7.95 17.87
CA ARG A 590 11.31 -7.13 19.06
C ARG A 590 9.86 -6.67 19.12
N ILE A 591 9.28 -6.74 20.33
CA ILE A 591 7.94 -6.22 20.64
C ILE A 591 8.09 -5.16 21.73
N GLN A 592 7.48 -4.00 21.54
CA GLN A 592 7.47 -2.90 22.51
C GLN A 592 6.08 -2.24 22.52
N ALA A 593 5.64 -1.76 23.69
CA ALA A 593 4.43 -0.95 23.78
C ALA A 593 4.75 0.52 23.55
N GLY A 594 4.03 1.15 22.64
CA GLY A 594 4.00 2.60 22.48
C GLY A 594 3.06 3.27 23.49
N GLU A 595 3.22 4.59 23.69
CA GLU A 595 2.27 5.41 24.47
C GLU A 595 0.97 5.68 23.74
N ASP A 596 0.93 5.36 22.45
CA ASP A 596 -0.24 5.39 21.57
C ASP A 596 -1.22 4.22 21.80
N GLY A 597 -0.91 3.30 22.73
CA GLY A 597 -1.70 2.10 23.00
C GLY A 597 -1.49 0.96 22.01
N ASN A 598 -0.52 1.10 21.10
CA ASN A 598 -0.18 0.07 20.14
C ASN A 598 1.03 -0.77 20.58
N LEU A 599 1.06 -2.00 20.12
CA LEU A 599 2.29 -2.79 20.09
C LEU A 599 3.04 -2.48 18.80
N TRP A 600 4.31 -2.16 18.97
CA TRP A 600 5.27 -1.93 17.90
C TRP A 600 6.18 -3.14 17.78
N ILE A 601 6.25 -3.71 16.60
CA ILE A 601 6.87 -5.01 16.36
C ILE A 601 7.86 -4.88 15.21
N SER A 602 9.13 -5.14 15.47
CA SER A 602 10.14 -5.28 14.42
C SER A 602 10.09 -6.70 13.86
N ALA A 603 9.83 -6.81 12.56
CA ALA A 603 9.74 -8.06 11.81
C ALA A 603 10.79 -8.12 10.69
N GLU A 604 10.80 -9.21 9.91
CA GLU A 604 11.78 -9.42 8.83
C GLU A 604 11.64 -8.42 7.68
N ASP A 605 10.42 -7.98 7.42
CA ASP A 605 10.06 -7.12 6.29
C ASP A 605 9.77 -5.67 6.67
N GLY A 606 9.95 -5.30 7.97
CA GLY A 606 9.74 -3.95 8.46
C GLY A 606 9.34 -3.85 9.92
N ILE A 607 8.71 -2.73 10.26
CA ILE A 607 8.14 -2.48 11.59
C ILE A 607 6.63 -2.42 11.47
N TYR A 608 5.93 -3.09 12.38
CA TYR A 608 4.47 -3.09 12.45
C TYR A 608 3.99 -2.37 13.70
N SER A 609 2.90 -1.62 13.57
CA SER A 609 2.15 -1.05 14.71
C SER A 609 0.73 -1.57 14.67
N VAL A 610 0.27 -2.14 15.78
CA VAL A 610 -1.06 -2.75 15.90
C VAL A 610 -1.67 -2.43 17.25
N SER A 611 -2.96 -2.10 17.29
CA SER A 611 -3.66 -1.82 18.54
C SER A 611 -3.67 -3.03 19.47
N GLN A 612 -3.18 -2.84 20.71
CA GLN A 612 -3.22 -3.88 21.73
C GLN A 612 -4.65 -4.25 22.10
N GLU A 613 -5.59 -3.29 22.04
CA GLU A 613 -7.02 -3.53 22.23
C GLU A 613 -7.58 -4.45 21.12
N GLU A 614 -7.27 -4.17 19.86
CA GLU A 614 -7.72 -5.04 18.75
C GLU A 614 -7.17 -6.46 18.85
N LEU A 615 -5.90 -6.60 19.23
CA LEU A 615 -5.30 -7.92 19.50
C LEU A 615 -6.03 -8.65 20.63
N ASN A 616 -6.37 -7.95 21.70
CA ASN A 616 -7.15 -8.54 22.78
C ASN A 616 -8.57 -8.92 22.34
N ASP A 617 -9.22 -8.09 21.50
CA ASP A 617 -10.53 -8.38 20.93
C ASP A 617 -10.53 -9.67 20.09
N VAL A 618 -9.46 -9.90 19.32
CA VAL A 618 -9.30 -11.14 18.55
C VAL A 618 -9.09 -12.33 19.49
N ALA A 619 -8.25 -12.21 20.53
CA ALA A 619 -8.04 -13.28 21.50
C ALA A 619 -9.30 -13.68 22.26
N GLU A 620 -10.23 -12.76 22.45
CA GLU A 620 -11.49 -12.97 23.13
C GLU A 620 -12.66 -13.26 22.17
N GLY A 621 -12.38 -13.39 20.87
CA GLY A 621 -13.36 -13.74 19.83
C GLY A 621 -14.34 -12.62 19.49
N ARG A 622 -14.09 -11.37 19.91
CA ARG A 622 -14.92 -10.21 19.55
C ARG A 622 -14.65 -9.68 18.15
N LYS A 623 -13.44 -9.91 17.64
CA LYS A 623 -13.02 -9.60 16.28
C LYS A 623 -12.37 -10.83 15.62
N GLN A 624 -12.37 -10.90 14.30
CA GLN A 624 -11.73 -11.97 13.54
C GLN A 624 -10.31 -11.63 13.11
N SER A 625 -10.01 -10.35 12.92
CA SER A 625 -8.71 -9.87 12.47
C SER A 625 -8.39 -8.47 13.01
N VAL A 626 -7.11 -8.13 12.99
CA VAL A 626 -6.58 -6.80 13.35
C VAL A 626 -6.19 -6.01 12.11
N ARG A 627 -5.96 -4.72 12.28
CA ARG A 627 -5.37 -3.85 11.26
C ARG A 627 -4.02 -3.36 11.75
N ALA A 628 -2.95 -3.90 11.18
CA ALA A 628 -1.61 -3.45 11.45
C ALA A 628 -1.16 -2.37 10.44
N ALA A 629 -0.51 -1.32 10.93
CA ALA A 629 0.22 -0.38 10.09
C ALA A 629 1.62 -0.96 9.82
N HIS A 630 2.05 -0.98 8.56
CA HIS A 630 3.34 -1.52 8.13
C HIS A 630 4.28 -0.41 7.66
N PHE A 631 5.44 -0.29 8.32
CA PHE A 631 6.46 0.71 8.07
C PHE A 631 7.68 0.06 7.40
N THR A 632 8.15 0.67 6.32
CA THR A 632 9.20 0.14 5.44
C THR A 632 10.21 1.23 5.05
N LEU A 633 10.99 0.98 3.99
CA LEU A 633 11.90 1.96 3.40
C LEU A 633 11.20 3.29 3.08
N ALA A 634 9.94 3.21 2.63
CA ALA A 634 9.13 4.39 2.35
C ALA A 634 8.87 5.26 3.59
N ASP A 635 8.96 4.72 4.78
CA ASP A 635 8.70 5.44 6.04
C ASP A 635 9.99 5.95 6.72
N GLY A 636 11.16 5.76 6.11
CA GLY A 636 12.44 6.27 6.61
C GLY A 636 13.43 5.19 7.09
N MET A 637 13.07 3.91 6.99
CA MET A 637 14.02 2.83 7.22
C MET A 637 15.08 2.79 6.11
N LYS A 638 16.32 2.45 6.45
CA LYS A 638 17.39 2.21 5.46
C LYS A 638 17.48 0.73 5.03
N THR A 639 16.81 -0.15 5.75
CA THR A 639 16.55 -1.56 5.45
C THR A 639 15.29 -1.98 6.19
N THR A 640 14.54 -2.93 5.65
CA THR A 640 13.42 -3.57 6.37
C THR A 640 13.92 -4.69 7.28
N GLU A 641 15.14 -5.20 7.05
CA GLU A 641 15.71 -6.29 7.80
C GLU A 641 16.07 -5.88 9.22
N ALA A 642 15.37 -6.46 10.20
CA ALA A 642 15.71 -6.37 11.60
C ALA A 642 17.09 -6.98 11.85
N SER A 643 17.74 -6.60 12.96
CA SER A 643 18.94 -7.30 13.43
C SER A 643 18.59 -8.71 13.92
N ASP A 644 19.63 -9.54 14.15
CA ASP A 644 19.44 -10.89 14.65
C ASP A 644 18.61 -10.91 15.93
N ALA A 645 17.57 -11.76 15.94
CA ALA A 645 16.68 -11.93 17.07
C ALA A 645 17.36 -12.52 18.35
N SER A 646 18.65 -12.87 18.26
CA SER A 646 19.44 -13.46 19.37
C SER A 646 20.09 -12.43 20.28
N SER A 647 19.86 -11.12 20.08
CA SER A 647 20.43 -10.05 20.90
C SER A 647 19.42 -9.49 21.90
N GLN A 648 19.82 -9.29 23.15
CA GLN A 648 18.96 -8.70 24.18
C GLN A 648 19.58 -7.40 24.73
N PRO A 649 18.85 -6.26 24.63
CA PRO A 649 17.59 -6.09 23.89
C PRO A 649 17.82 -5.73 22.43
N GLY A 650 17.02 -6.27 21.52
CA GLY A 650 16.97 -5.89 20.10
C GLY A 650 16.30 -4.53 19.85
N GLY A 651 16.15 -3.72 20.90
CA GLY A 651 15.55 -2.39 20.86
C GLY A 651 15.31 -1.85 22.25
N ALA A 652 15.01 -0.56 22.35
CA ALA A 652 14.85 0.15 23.61
C ALA A 652 13.63 1.07 23.57
N ARG A 653 13.09 1.41 24.73
CA ARG A 653 12.14 2.50 24.93
C ARG A 653 12.78 3.51 25.87
N THR A 654 12.86 4.76 25.41
CA THR A 654 13.40 5.87 26.21
C THR A 654 12.31 6.51 27.08
N PRO A 655 12.68 7.22 28.16
CA PRO A 655 11.71 7.87 29.04
C PRO A 655 10.84 8.95 28.37
N ASP A 656 11.27 9.49 27.23
CA ASP A 656 10.49 10.41 26.40
C ASP A 656 9.49 9.69 25.46
N GLY A 657 9.29 8.38 25.64
CA GLY A 657 8.33 7.58 24.91
C GLY A 657 8.79 7.07 23.55
N LYS A 658 9.97 7.46 23.06
CA LYS A 658 10.50 6.99 21.78
C LYS A 658 10.90 5.53 21.85
N LEU A 659 10.61 4.83 20.74
CA LEU A 659 10.94 3.42 20.53
C LEU A 659 12.13 3.30 19.59
N TRP A 660 13.04 2.41 19.93
CA TRP A 660 14.28 2.18 19.20
C TRP A 660 14.33 0.73 18.74
N PHE A 661 14.62 0.50 17.45
CA PHE A 661 14.70 -0.83 16.86
C PHE A 661 16.01 -0.99 16.10
N THR A 662 16.72 -2.06 16.40
CA THR A 662 17.99 -2.38 15.75
C THR A 662 17.78 -3.03 14.40
N THR A 663 18.53 -2.59 13.38
CA THR A 663 18.48 -3.14 12.02
C THR A 663 19.88 -3.39 11.47
N LYS A 664 19.96 -4.06 10.33
CA LYS A 664 21.24 -4.31 9.63
C LYS A 664 21.85 -3.05 9.01
N LYS A 665 21.06 -1.95 8.87
CA LYS A 665 21.56 -0.69 8.28
C LYS A 665 21.27 0.53 9.16
N GLY A 666 21.47 0.40 10.47
CA GLY A 666 21.30 1.47 11.45
C GLY A 666 20.34 1.09 12.56
N ILE A 667 20.02 2.09 13.38
CA ILE A 667 18.99 1.98 14.42
C ILE A 667 17.81 2.89 14.06
N VAL A 668 16.62 2.32 14.04
CA VAL A 668 15.39 3.04 13.72
C VAL A 668 14.77 3.60 14.99
N VAL A 669 14.42 4.87 14.96
CA VAL A 669 13.76 5.60 16.05
C VAL A 669 12.35 5.95 15.61
N VAL A 670 11.40 5.69 16.48
CA VAL A 670 9.98 6.00 16.31
C VAL A 670 9.52 6.86 17.48
N ASP A 671 8.78 7.92 17.18
CA ASP A 671 8.00 8.68 18.17
C ASP A 671 6.51 8.35 17.96
N PRO A 672 5.91 7.42 18.75
CA PRO A 672 4.56 6.96 18.51
C PRO A 672 3.49 8.03 18.65
N LEU A 673 3.72 9.06 19.46
CA LEU A 673 2.75 10.14 19.70
C LEU A 673 2.83 11.26 18.65
N HIS A 674 3.97 11.39 17.98
CA HIS A 674 4.22 12.46 17.02
C HIS A 674 4.51 11.91 15.62
N LEU A 675 3.80 10.84 15.23
CA LEU A 675 3.86 10.35 13.86
C LEU A 675 3.27 11.39 12.91
N MET A 676 4.02 11.69 11.88
CA MET A 676 3.51 12.55 10.81
C MET A 676 2.35 11.89 10.09
N HIS A 677 1.24 12.61 10.00
CA HIS A 677 0.06 12.22 9.23
C HIS A 677 -0.12 13.15 8.03
N ASN A 678 -0.54 12.57 6.92
CA ASN A 678 -0.99 13.29 5.75
C ASN A 678 -2.51 13.40 5.81
N ASP A 679 -3.02 14.52 6.34
CA ASP A 679 -4.46 14.78 6.44
C ASP A 679 -5.06 15.33 5.14
N LEU A 680 -4.25 15.58 4.12
CA LEU A 680 -4.72 16.13 2.84
C LEU A 680 -5.48 15.08 2.04
N LEU A 681 -6.66 15.51 1.58
CA LEU A 681 -7.46 14.72 0.66
C LEU A 681 -6.77 14.71 -0.72
N PRO A 682 -6.45 13.53 -1.29
CA PRO A 682 -5.84 13.48 -2.60
C PRO A 682 -6.85 13.90 -3.67
N PRO A 683 -6.54 14.84 -4.58
CA PRO A 683 -7.36 15.13 -5.73
C PRO A 683 -7.53 13.89 -6.59
N VAL A 684 -8.77 13.48 -6.86
CA VAL A 684 -9.10 12.31 -7.68
C VAL A 684 -9.50 12.76 -9.07
N ILE A 685 -8.98 12.12 -10.10
CA ILE A 685 -9.19 12.50 -11.49
C ILE A 685 -9.47 11.24 -12.32
N VAL A 686 -10.50 11.28 -13.15
CA VAL A 686 -10.64 10.36 -14.28
C VAL A 686 -9.87 10.98 -15.44
N GLU A 687 -8.79 10.32 -15.86
CA GLU A 687 -7.91 10.85 -16.91
C GLU A 687 -8.42 10.57 -18.32
N SER A 688 -8.88 9.34 -18.56
CA SER A 688 -9.35 8.94 -19.89
C SER A 688 -10.30 7.74 -19.81
N LEU A 689 -11.12 7.59 -20.81
CA LEU A 689 -11.91 6.42 -21.10
C LEU A 689 -11.49 5.88 -22.45
N SER A 690 -11.10 4.61 -22.53
CA SER A 690 -10.75 3.91 -23.76
C SER A 690 -11.82 2.86 -24.07
N ALA A 691 -12.24 2.80 -25.30
CA ALA A 691 -13.21 1.81 -25.77
C ALA A 691 -12.64 1.04 -26.96
N ASP A 692 -12.35 -0.26 -26.77
CA ASP A 692 -11.62 -1.13 -27.72
C ASP A 692 -10.28 -0.51 -28.17
N GLY A 693 -9.50 0.05 -27.22
CA GLY A 693 -8.20 0.66 -27.48
C GLY A 693 -8.24 2.08 -28.06
N ALA A 694 -9.41 2.64 -28.34
CA ALA A 694 -9.55 4.02 -28.80
C ALA A 694 -9.87 4.93 -27.62
N THR A 695 -8.95 5.82 -27.27
CA THR A 695 -9.12 6.80 -26.20
C THR A 695 -10.15 7.85 -26.60
N GLN A 696 -11.10 8.12 -25.71
CA GLN A 696 -12.13 9.13 -25.88
C GLN A 696 -11.80 10.33 -24.97
N PRO A 697 -12.00 11.58 -25.45
CA PRO A 697 -11.81 12.75 -24.63
C PRO A 697 -12.84 12.75 -23.48
N VAL A 698 -12.37 13.00 -22.26
CA VAL A 698 -13.25 13.11 -21.09
C VAL A 698 -14.09 14.38 -21.20
N GLY A 699 -15.41 14.22 -21.30
CA GLY A 699 -16.40 15.30 -21.38
C GLY A 699 -17.64 14.98 -20.57
N ALA A 700 -18.55 15.95 -20.43
CA ALA A 700 -19.73 15.84 -19.57
C ALA A 700 -20.68 14.68 -19.94
N ASP A 701 -20.84 14.39 -21.23
CA ASP A 701 -21.70 13.30 -21.73
C ASP A 701 -20.97 12.60 -22.87
N LEU A 702 -20.40 11.43 -22.59
CA LEU A 702 -19.67 10.65 -23.57
C LEU A 702 -20.58 9.58 -24.18
N GLU A 703 -20.75 9.66 -25.48
CA GLU A 703 -21.49 8.64 -26.23
C GLU A 703 -20.54 7.63 -26.90
N LEU A 704 -20.63 6.37 -26.48
CA LEU A 704 -19.86 5.29 -27.07
C LEU A 704 -20.65 4.60 -28.19
N ALA A 705 -19.95 4.30 -29.28
CA ALA A 705 -20.53 3.60 -30.40
C ALA A 705 -21.05 2.20 -30.01
N PRO A 706 -22.08 1.68 -30.66
CA PRO A 706 -22.64 0.36 -30.35
C PRO A 706 -21.62 -0.75 -30.52
N GLY A 707 -21.66 -1.72 -29.57
CA GLY A 707 -20.88 -2.97 -29.69
C GLY A 707 -19.44 -2.91 -29.27
N LYS A 708 -19.06 -1.88 -28.52
CA LYS A 708 -17.77 -1.84 -27.82
C LYS A 708 -17.70 -2.97 -26.79
N LYS A 709 -16.61 -3.76 -26.87
CA LYS A 709 -16.45 -4.96 -26.04
C LYS A 709 -15.65 -4.69 -24.78
N THR A 710 -14.62 -3.86 -24.89
CA THR A 710 -13.72 -3.56 -23.79
C THR A 710 -13.78 -2.07 -23.50
N ILE A 711 -14.03 -1.70 -22.25
CA ILE A 711 -13.98 -0.34 -21.75
C ILE A 711 -12.94 -0.29 -20.63
N GLU A 712 -11.98 0.59 -20.79
CA GLU A 712 -10.93 0.84 -19.80
C GLU A 712 -11.08 2.28 -19.32
N ILE A 713 -11.16 2.47 -18.01
CA ILE A 713 -11.28 3.78 -17.40
C ILE A 713 -10.03 4.01 -16.55
N HIS A 714 -9.21 4.96 -17.00
CA HIS A 714 -7.99 5.35 -16.31
C HIS A 714 -8.30 6.45 -15.32
N TYR A 715 -7.84 6.28 -14.09
CA TYR A 715 -8.03 7.23 -13.01
C TYR A 715 -6.79 7.31 -12.15
N ILE A 716 -6.59 8.48 -11.56
CA ILE A 716 -5.47 8.74 -10.64
C ILE A 716 -5.96 9.51 -9.42
N ALA A 717 -5.14 9.52 -8.41
CA ALA A 717 -5.25 10.45 -7.30
C ALA A 717 -3.87 11.01 -6.97
N LEU A 718 -3.82 12.33 -6.85
CA LEU A 718 -2.56 13.06 -6.76
C LEU A 718 -2.18 13.28 -5.29
N SER A 719 -1.52 12.27 -4.73
CA SER A 719 -0.76 12.33 -3.48
C SER A 719 0.69 12.01 -3.82
N LEU A 720 1.55 13.01 -3.68
CA LEU A 720 2.93 12.94 -4.15
C LEU A 720 3.89 12.41 -3.09
N ARG A 721 3.47 12.32 -1.83
CA ARG A 721 4.30 11.90 -0.70
C ARG A 721 4.72 10.43 -0.80
N ILE A 722 3.77 9.51 -0.98
CA ILE A 722 4.01 8.08 -1.25
C ILE A 722 2.95 7.60 -2.25
N PRO A 723 3.10 7.93 -3.55
CA PRO A 723 2.08 7.68 -4.56
C PRO A 723 1.80 6.18 -4.80
N GLU A 724 2.73 5.30 -4.42
CA GLU A 724 2.60 3.85 -4.51
C GLU A 724 1.61 3.27 -3.46
N ARG A 725 1.32 4.02 -2.39
CA ARG A 725 0.38 3.62 -1.33
C ARG A 725 -1.02 4.21 -1.50
N VAL A 726 -1.25 5.01 -2.52
CA VAL A 726 -2.58 5.53 -2.82
C VAL A 726 -3.51 4.38 -3.17
N ARG A 727 -4.65 4.31 -2.48
CA ARG A 727 -5.62 3.24 -2.67
C ARG A 727 -6.90 3.77 -3.27
N PHE A 728 -7.54 2.95 -4.10
CA PHE A 728 -8.73 3.30 -4.84
C PHE A 728 -9.89 2.35 -4.56
N LYS A 729 -11.10 2.92 -4.59
CA LYS A 729 -12.35 2.19 -4.74
C LYS A 729 -13.12 2.80 -5.88
N TYR A 730 -13.75 1.96 -6.70
CA TYR A 730 -14.60 2.44 -7.77
C TYR A 730 -15.92 1.69 -7.82
N ARG A 731 -16.90 2.28 -8.49
CA ARG A 731 -18.19 1.68 -8.76
C ARG A 731 -18.73 2.19 -10.08
N LEU A 732 -19.24 1.29 -10.90
CA LEU A 732 -19.97 1.61 -12.11
C LEU A 732 -21.48 1.58 -11.82
N GLU A 733 -22.08 2.72 -11.54
CA GLU A 733 -23.53 2.84 -11.32
C GLU A 733 -24.26 2.46 -12.61
N GLY A 734 -25.30 1.63 -12.48
CA GLY A 734 -25.98 0.97 -13.59
C GLY A 734 -25.48 -0.44 -13.89
N TYR A 735 -24.38 -0.89 -13.26
CA TYR A 735 -23.82 -2.23 -13.41
C TYR A 735 -23.43 -2.87 -12.08
N GLU A 736 -22.80 -2.13 -11.17
CA GLU A 736 -22.33 -2.60 -9.87
C GLU A 736 -23.18 -2.00 -8.73
N ASN A 737 -23.51 -2.80 -7.72
CA ASN A 737 -24.25 -2.35 -6.53
C ASN A 737 -23.31 -1.90 -5.41
N GLU A 738 -22.11 -2.48 -5.32
CA GLU A 738 -21.13 -2.25 -4.25
C GLU A 738 -19.85 -1.61 -4.80
N TRP A 739 -19.03 -1.04 -3.89
CA TRP A 739 -17.73 -0.54 -4.24
C TRP A 739 -16.74 -1.68 -4.47
N VAL A 740 -16.04 -1.62 -5.58
CA VAL A 740 -14.93 -2.53 -5.91
C VAL A 740 -13.65 -1.99 -5.28
N GLU A 741 -13.00 -2.78 -4.44
CA GLU A 741 -11.69 -2.48 -3.88
C GLU A 741 -10.62 -2.69 -4.97
N ALA A 742 -10.07 -1.60 -5.49
CA ALA A 742 -9.05 -1.65 -6.55
C ALA A 742 -7.61 -1.76 -6.00
N GLY A 743 -7.42 -1.55 -4.67
CA GLY A 743 -6.09 -1.44 -4.10
C GLY A 743 -5.35 -0.25 -4.71
N THR A 744 -4.14 -0.45 -5.23
CA THR A 744 -3.32 0.59 -5.88
C THR A 744 -3.49 0.65 -7.41
N ARG A 745 -4.38 -0.18 -7.98
CA ARG A 745 -4.63 -0.21 -9.41
C ARG A 745 -5.31 1.07 -9.89
N ARG A 746 -4.82 1.64 -11.00
CA ARG A 746 -5.26 2.93 -11.57
C ARG A 746 -6.13 2.78 -12.81
N VAL A 747 -6.60 1.59 -13.12
CA VAL A 747 -7.44 1.29 -14.28
C VAL A 747 -8.56 0.35 -13.87
N ALA A 748 -9.79 0.67 -14.26
CA ALA A 748 -10.94 -0.22 -14.18
C ALA A 748 -11.20 -0.83 -15.57
N TYR A 749 -11.41 -2.13 -15.59
CA TYR A 749 -11.68 -2.90 -16.81
C TYR A 749 -13.09 -3.44 -16.80
N TYR A 750 -13.83 -3.16 -17.87
CA TYR A 750 -15.16 -3.71 -18.09
C TYR A 750 -15.21 -4.38 -19.45
N THR A 751 -15.77 -5.57 -19.49
CA THR A 751 -15.93 -6.33 -20.74
C THR A 751 -17.40 -6.63 -20.99
N ASN A 752 -17.83 -6.43 -22.24
CA ASN A 752 -19.18 -6.75 -22.69
C ASN A 752 -20.31 -6.08 -21.89
N LEU A 753 -20.15 -4.79 -21.54
CA LEU A 753 -21.21 -4.04 -20.88
C LEU A 753 -22.47 -4.03 -21.75
N PRO A 754 -23.67 -4.25 -21.17
CA PRO A 754 -24.93 -4.05 -21.87
C PRO A 754 -25.07 -2.61 -22.37
N PRO A 755 -25.84 -2.35 -23.44
CA PRO A 755 -26.20 -0.99 -23.79
C PRO A 755 -26.97 -0.32 -22.66
N GLY A 756 -26.59 0.90 -22.33
CA GLY A 756 -27.18 1.62 -21.20
C GLY A 756 -26.45 2.90 -20.85
N GLU A 757 -26.96 3.59 -19.87
CA GLU A 757 -26.33 4.75 -19.25
C GLU A 757 -25.55 4.31 -18.01
N TYR A 758 -24.31 4.77 -17.90
CA TYR A 758 -23.41 4.41 -16.81
C TYR A 758 -22.78 5.65 -16.21
N THR A 759 -22.63 5.65 -14.90
CA THR A 759 -21.81 6.63 -14.19
C THR A 759 -20.72 5.90 -13.44
N PHE A 760 -19.48 6.04 -13.91
CA PHE A 760 -18.32 5.55 -13.19
C PHE A 760 -17.96 6.54 -12.10
N ARG A 761 -17.80 6.05 -10.87
CA ARG A 761 -17.34 6.83 -9.72
C ARG A 761 -16.10 6.18 -9.15
N VAL A 762 -15.12 7.01 -8.77
CA VAL A 762 -13.90 6.58 -8.12
C VAL A 762 -13.57 7.48 -6.96
N ILE A 763 -13.18 6.88 -5.84
CA ILE A 763 -12.67 7.55 -4.65
C ILE A 763 -11.28 7.03 -4.34
N ALA A 764 -10.48 7.84 -3.67
CA ALA A 764 -9.12 7.43 -3.32
C ALA A 764 -8.75 7.85 -1.91
N ALA A 765 -7.82 7.09 -1.34
CA ALA A 765 -7.16 7.45 -0.09
C ALA A 765 -5.68 7.73 -0.33
N ASN A 766 -5.13 8.69 0.43
CA ASN A 766 -3.70 8.94 0.46
C ASN A 766 -2.92 7.81 1.16
N ASP A 767 -1.62 7.99 1.35
CA ASP A 767 -0.71 7.04 1.99
C ASP A 767 -1.05 6.73 3.47
N ASP A 768 -1.76 7.63 4.14
CA ASP A 768 -2.24 7.46 5.52
C ASP A 768 -3.69 6.93 5.62
N GLY A 769 -4.31 6.66 4.48
CA GLY A 769 -5.66 6.11 4.43
C GLY A 769 -6.78 7.14 4.60
N VAL A 770 -6.49 8.42 4.41
CA VAL A 770 -7.50 9.50 4.42
C VAL A 770 -8.22 9.50 3.07
N TRP A 771 -9.52 9.16 3.08
CA TRP A 771 -10.33 8.99 1.90
C TRP A 771 -10.93 10.31 1.41
N ASN A 772 -10.70 10.65 0.16
CA ASN A 772 -11.49 11.66 -0.56
C ASN A 772 -12.78 11.00 -1.06
N LEU A 773 -13.88 11.22 -0.31
CA LEU A 773 -15.20 10.64 -0.60
C LEU A 773 -15.96 11.38 -1.72
N ASP A 774 -15.59 12.62 -2.02
CA ASP A 774 -16.14 13.37 -3.15
C ASP A 774 -15.72 12.71 -4.48
N GLY A 775 -14.44 12.29 -4.54
CA GLY A 775 -13.89 11.51 -5.63
C GLY A 775 -13.98 12.18 -6.99
N ALA A 776 -14.07 11.36 -8.03
CA ALA A 776 -14.31 11.80 -9.40
C ALA A 776 -15.33 10.90 -10.08
N SER A 777 -16.04 11.45 -11.07
CA SER A 777 -17.02 10.68 -11.85
C SER A 777 -16.98 11.03 -13.33
N ILE A 778 -17.34 10.05 -14.17
CA ILE A 778 -17.58 10.22 -15.59
C ILE A 778 -18.87 9.50 -15.97
N ARG A 779 -19.71 10.18 -16.73
CA ARG A 779 -20.93 9.61 -17.30
C ARG A 779 -20.69 9.23 -18.75
N PHE A 780 -21.14 8.06 -19.15
CA PHE A 780 -21.10 7.64 -20.54
C PHE A 780 -22.32 6.79 -20.91
N VAL A 781 -22.69 6.85 -22.17
CA VAL A 781 -23.82 6.11 -22.72
C VAL A 781 -23.30 5.13 -23.77
N LEU A 782 -23.54 3.85 -23.56
CA LEU A 782 -23.25 2.82 -24.55
C LEU A 782 -24.50 2.60 -25.43
N LYS A 783 -24.45 3.05 -26.67
CA LYS A 783 -25.57 2.96 -27.60
C LYS A 783 -25.88 1.49 -27.96
N PRO A 784 -27.14 1.12 -28.01
CA PRO A 784 -27.54 -0.21 -28.48
C PRO A 784 -27.24 -0.39 -29.97
N ARG A 785 -26.88 -1.61 -30.35
CA ARG A 785 -26.86 -1.98 -31.78
C ARG A 785 -28.28 -1.92 -32.36
N TYR A 786 -28.41 -1.66 -33.68
CA TYR A 786 -29.70 -1.50 -34.33
C TYR A 786 -30.69 -2.65 -34.03
N TYR A 787 -30.16 -3.89 -33.89
CA TYR A 787 -30.98 -5.06 -33.56
C TYR A 787 -31.30 -5.20 -32.05
N GLN A 788 -30.72 -4.39 -31.17
CA GLN A 788 -31.03 -4.31 -29.75
C GLN A 788 -32.00 -3.16 -29.43
N SER A 789 -32.37 -2.35 -30.43
CA SER A 789 -33.31 -1.25 -30.25
C SER A 789 -34.74 -1.76 -30.16
N HIS A 790 -35.57 -1.10 -29.36
CA HIS A 790 -37.00 -1.44 -29.28
C HIS A 790 -37.71 -1.36 -30.64
N TRP A 791 -37.27 -0.46 -31.52
CA TRP A 791 -37.76 -0.34 -32.86
C TRP A 791 -37.47 -1.58 -33.72
N PHE A 792 -36.32 -2.22 -33.54
CA PHE A 792 -35.99 -3.46 -34.27
C PHE A 792 -36.90 -4.61 -33.81
N TYR A 793 -37.11 -4.79 -32.49
CA TYR A 793 -38.06 -5.79 -31.99
C TYR A 793 -39.48 -5.52 -32.45
N PHE A 794 -39.87 -4.22 -32.46
CA PHE A 794 -41.19 -3.83 -33.01
C PHE A 794 -41.27 -4.12 -34.49
N ALA A 795 -40.20 -3.84 -35.27
CA ALA A 795 -40.17 -4.17 -36.71
C ALA A 795 -40.22 -5.69 -36.95
N CYS A 796 -39.46 -6.48 -36.12
CA CYS A 796 -39.51 -7.94 -36.18
C CYS A 796 -40.90 -8.48 -35.79
N LEU A 797 -41.56 -7.89 -34.79
CA LEU A 797 -42.92 -8.25 -34.42
C LEU A 797 -43.94 -7.91 -35.55
N LEU A 798 -43.80 -6.70 -36.15
CA LEU A 798 -44.61 -6.30 -37.28
C LEU A 798 -44.41 -7.23 -38.49
N LEU A 799 -43.13 -7.59 -38.76
CA LEU A 799 -42.77 -8.55 -39.80
C LEU A 799 -43.39 -9.92 -39.52
N LEU A 800 -43.30 -10.37 -38.25
CA LEU A 800 -43.89 -11.65 -37.81
C LEU A 800 -45.41 -11.61 -37.99
N ILE A 801 -46.08 -10.53 -37.59
CA ILE A 801 -47.51 -10.32 -37.76
C ILE A 801 -47.86 -10.34 -39.25
N LEU A 802 -47.05 -9.65 -40.07
CA LEU A 802 -47.25 -9.62 -41.53
C LEU A 802 -47.07 -11.01 -42.14
N VAL A 803 -46.06 -11.77 -41.69
CA VAL A 803 -45.84 -13.16 -42.14
C VAL A 803 -47.01 -14.04 -41.72
N VAL A 804 -47.47 -13.91 -40.45
CA VAL A 804 -48.65 -14.66 -39.98
C VAL A 804 -49.92 -14.31 -40.76
N LEU A 805 -50.15 -13.01 -41.01
CA LEU A 805 -51.31 -12.54 -41.78
C LEU A 805 -51.27 -12.97 -43.26
N THR A 806 -50.09 -12.91 -43.87
CA THR A 806 -49.87 -13.40 -45.25
C THR A 806 -49.92 -14.90 -45.33
N GLY A 807 -49.30 -15.58 -44.31
CA GLY A 807 -49.42 -17.05 -44.17
C GLY A 807 -50.88 -17.49 -43.99
N ASN A 808 -51.66 -16.78 -43.14
CA ASN A 808 -53.03 -17.06 -42.90
C ASN A 808 -53.90 -16.76 -44.19
N ARG A 809 -53.59 -15.70 -44.95
CA ARG A 809 -54.22 -15.44 -46.24
C ARG A 809 -53.87 -16.48 -47.32
N LEU A 810 -52.60 -16.91 -47.32
CA LEU A 810 -52.14 -17.98 -48.24
C LEU A 810 -52.74 -19.33 -47.83
N THR A 811 -52.72 -19.66 -46.53
CA THR A 811 -53.33 -20.90 -46.02
C THR A 811 -54.85 -20.93 -46.24
N THR A 812 -55.57 -19.79 -46.04
CA THR A 812 -56.97 -19.73 -46.33
C THR A 812 -57.29 -19.82 -47.84
N ARG A 813 -56.38 -19.30 -48.70
CA ARG A 813 -56.46 -19.52 -50.14
C ARG A 813 -56.12 -20.95 -50.54
N LEU A 814 -55.12 -21.55 -49.95
CA LEU A 814 -54.71 -22.95 -50.18
C LEU A 814 -55.72 -23.92 -49.56
N ILE A 815 -56.34 -23.62 -48.41
CA ILE A 815 -57.35 -24.45 -47.79
C ILE A 815 -58.64 -24.44 -48.68
N ARG A 816 -59.01 -23.28 -49.30
CA ARG A 816 -60.11 -23.24 -50.23
C ARG A 816 -59.81 -23.99 -51.55
N ALA A 817 -58.55 -23.99 -51.98
CA ALA A 817 -58.14 -24.77 -53.16
C ALA A 817 -57.93 -26.26 -52.82
N ARG A 818 -57.59 -26.60 -51.57
CA ARG A 818 -57.41 -27.99 -51.13
C ARG A 818 -58.70 -28.69 -50.63
N ALA A 819 -59.71 -27.88 -50.26
CA ALA A 819 -61.00 -28.49 -49.90
C ALA A 819 -61.64 -29.24 -51.07
N ASP A 820 -61.30 -28.82 -52.31
CA ASP A 820 -61.71 -29.51 -53.48
C ASP A 820 -60.83 -30.74 -53.85
N GLU A 821 -59.63 -30.81 -53.37
CA GLU A 821 -58.68 -31.88 -53.63
C GLU A 821 -58.68 -33.00 -52.56
N LEU A 822 -58.99 -32.62 -51.31
CA LEU A 822 -59.02 -33.56 -50.14
C LEU A 822 -60.13 -34.56 -50.13
N ALA A 823 -61.15 -34.35 -50.95
CA ALA A 823 -62.19 -35.39 -51.21
C ALA A 823 -61.64 -36.62 -51.97
N ARG A 824 -60.42 -36.52 -52.52
CA ARG A 824 -59.84 -37.64 -53.30
C ARG A 824 -58.72 -38.40 -52.63
N MET A 825 -58.19 -37.88 -51.47
CA MET A 825 -56.96 -38.45 -50.86
C MET A 825 -57.13 -39.08 -49.44
N VAL A 826 -58.36 -39.35 -49.03
CA VAL A 826 -58.61 -39.98 -47.71
C VAL A 826 -58.32 -41.51 -47.72
N GLU A 827 -58.24 -42.08 -48.90
CA GLU A 827 -58.01 -43.54 -49.02
C GLU A 827 -56.56 -44.02 -49.01
N GLU A 828 -55.56 -43.15 -49.23
CA GLU A 828 -54.15 -43.59 -49.41
C GLU A 828 -53.23 -43.41 -48.21
N LYS A 829 -53.63 -42.75 -47.11
CA LYS A 829 -52.66 -42.35 -46.02
C LYS A 829 -52.81 -43.07 -44.68
N THR A 830 -53.57 -44.16 -44.60
CA THR A 830 -53.55 -44.94 -43.34
C THR A 830 -52.32 -45.84 -43.20
N ALA A 831 -51.50 -45.97 -44.27
CA ALA A 831 -50.33 -46.81 -44.23
C ALA A 831 -49.01 -46.10 -43.83
N ALA A 832 -48.98 -44.76 -43.84
CA ALA A 832 -47.73 -43.99 -43.58
C ALA A 832 -47.51 -43.58 -42.11
N LEU A 833 -48.50 -43.69 -41.26
CA LEU A 833 -48.45 -43.22 -39.87
C LEU A 833 -47.66 -44.11 -38.91
N LEU A 834 -47.46 -45.38 -39.31
CA LEU A 834 -46.74 -46.36 -38.47
C LEU A 834 -45.21 -46.29 -38.55
N LYS A 835 -44.68 -45.52 -39.49
CA LYS A 835 -43.21 -45.43 -39.71
C LYS A 835 -42.58 -44.28 -38.94
N SER A 836 -43.28 -43.19 -38.67
CA SER A 836 -42.74 -41.98 -37.98
C SER A 836 -42.64 -42.12 -36.49
N GLN A 837 -43.32 -43.08 -35.87
CA GLN A 837 -43.30 -43.24 -34.44
C GLN A 837 -41.99 -43.90 -33.92
N LYS A 838 -41.33 -44.68 -34.78
CA LYS A 838 -40.05 -45.31 -34.39
C LYS A 838 -38.80 -44.40 -34.41
N GLU A 839 -38.84 -43.35 -35.21
CA GLU A 839 -37.70 -42.46 -35.31
C GLU A 839 -37.59 -41.41 -34.16
N LEU A 840 -38.72 -41.07 -33.54
CA LEU A 840 -38.76 -40.13 -32.42
C LEU A 840 -38.31 -40.77 -31.09
N GLU A 841 -38.42 -42.08 -30.95
CA GLU A 841 -37.95 -42.80 -29.75
C GLU A 841 -36.41 -42.89 -29.66
N GLN A 842 -35.72 -42.88 -30.81
CA GLN A 842 -34.24 -42.97 -30.78
C GLN A 842 -33.57 -41.67 -30.40
N LEU A 843 -34.09 -40.51 -30.73
CA LEU A 843 -33.53 -39.21 -30.41
C LEU A 843 -33.66 -38.82 -28.91
N ALA A 844 -34.58 -39.47 -28.20
CA ALA A 844 -34.81 -39.17 -26.78
C ALA A 844 -33.85 -39.88 -25.82
N ARG A 845 -33.12 -40.89 -26.28
CA ARG A 845 -32.36 -41.81 -25.38
C ARG A 845 -30.85 -41.78 -25.53
N PHE A 846 -30.31 -41.21 -26.60
CA PHE A 846 -28.88 -41.23 -26.85
C PHE A 846 -28.29 -39.85 -26.96
N ASP A 847 -27.01 -39.71 -26.58
CA ASP A 847 -26.22 -38.47 -26.71
C ASP A 847 -25.91 -38.22 -28.20
N ALA A 848 -26.22 -37.03 -28.66
CA ALA A 848 -26.11 -36.70 -30.09
C ALA A 848 -24.64 -36.64 -30.59
N LEU A 849 -23.67 -36.43 -29.67
CA LEU A 849 -22.27 -36.32 -30.05
C LEU A 849 -21.57 -37.71 -30.05
N THR A 850 -21.78 -38.50 -29.06
CA THR A 850 -21.07 -39.77 -28.85
C THR A 850 -21.89 -41.02 -29.17
N ALA A 851 -23.19 -40.86 -29.46
CA ALA A 851 -24.18 -41.93 -29.64
C ALA A 851 -24.30 -42.94 -28.48
N LEU A 852 -23.73 -42.63 -27.35
CA LEU A 852 -23.90 -43.38 -26.12
C LEU A 852 -25.25 -43.06 -25.47
N PRO A 853 -25.81 -43.89 -24.59
CA PRO A 853 -26.93 -43.52 -23.75
C PRO A 853 -26.68 -42.17 -23.09
N ASN A 854 -27.66 -41.28 -23.18
CA ASN A 854 -27.53 -39.97 -22.55
C ASN A 854 -27.87 -39.99 -21.07
N ARG A 855 -27.68 -38.91 -20.36
CA ARG A 855 -27.95 -38.75 -18.94
C ARG A 855 -29.35 -39.24 -18.55
N ARG A 856 -30.37 -38.89 -19.37
CA ARG A 856 -31.75 -39.27 -19.10
C ARG A 856 -31.95 -40.81 -19.16
N HIS A 857 -31.45 -41.45 -20.22
CA HIS A 857 -31.51 -42.90 -20.36
C HIS A 857 -30.76 -43.61 -19.28
N PHE A 858 -29.56 -43.10 -18.91
CA PHE A 858 -28.80 -43.66 -17.79
C PHE A 858 -29.54 -43.52 -16.45
N THR A 859 -30.11 -42.36 -16.15
CA THR A 859 -30.85 -42.13 -14.89
C THR A 859 -32.11 -43.03 -14.80
N GLU A 860 -32.89 -43.13 -15.90
CA GLU A 860 -34.08 -43.96 -15.96
C GLU A 860 -33.78 -45.47 -15.76
N ASP A 861 -32.63 -45.97 -16.27
CA ASP A 861 -32.16 -47.32 -16.07
C ASP A 861 -31.55 -47.54 -14.67
N PHE A 862 -30.84 -46.54 -14.16
CA PHE A 862 -30.19 -46.58 -12.88
C PHE A 862 -31.19 -46.54 -11.72
N ASP A 863 -32.19 -45.64 -11.77
CA ASP A 863 -33.29 -45.59 -10.81
C ASP A 863 -34.10 -46.90 -10.76
N ARG A 864 -34.29 -47.52 -11.92
CA ARG A 864 -35.04 -48.75 -12.06
C ARG A 864 -34.30 -49.96 -11.39
N MET A 865 -32.97 -49.93 -11.47
CA MET A 865 -32.16 -51.00 -10.87
C MET A 865 -31.99 -50.86 -9.36
N CYS A 866 -31.76 -49.64 -8.88
CA CYS A 866 -31.69 -49.40 -7.44
C CYS A 866 -33.05 -49.61 -6.75
N ALA A 867 -34.16 -49.49 -7.47
CA ALA A 867 -35.51 -49.79 -6.95
C ALA A 867 -35.89 -51.29 -6.99
N GLN A 868 -35.18 -52.10 -7.77
CA GLN A 868 -35.37 -53.57 -7.79
C GLN A 868 -34.48 -54.19 -6.71
N ILE A 869 -35.07 -54.57 -5.59
CA ILE A 869 -34.43 -55.30 -4.48
C ILE A 869 -34.09 -56.75 -4.93
N THR A 870 -33.25 -56.91 -5.92
CA THR A 870 -32.61 -58.19 -6.27
C THR A 870 -31.12 -58.02 -6.04
N GLY A 871 -30.50 -58.86 -5.26
CA GLY A 871 -29.13 -58.75 -4.75
C GLY A 871 -27.99 -58.69 -5.78
N ASP A 872 -28.17 -58.02 -6.89
CA ASP A 872 -27.14 -57.84 -7.91
C ASP A 872 -26.23 -56.64 -7.54
N GLU A 873 -25.02 -56.98 -7.15
CA GLU A 873 -23.97 -56.01 -6.93
C GLU A 873 -23.51 -55.42 -8.26
N PHE A 874 -23.42 -54.06 -8.34
CA PHE A 874 -22.82 -53.40 -9.48
C PHE A 874 -21.93 -52.28 -9.00
N THR A 875 -21.01 -51.83 -9.86
CA THR A 875 -20.07 -50.78 -9.54
C THR A 875 -20.16 -49.64 -10.58
N LEU A 876 -20.16 -48.41 -10.11
CA LEU A 876 -20.05 -47.23 -10.93
C LEU A 876 -18.60 -46.75 -11.02
N LEU A 877 -18.16 -46.51 -12.23
CA LEU A 877 -16.95 -45.75 -12.52
C LEU A 877 -17.38 -44.40 -13.10
N LEU A 878 -17.26 -43.36 -12.34
CA LEU A 878 -17.44 -42.00 -12.82
C LEU A 878 -16.10 -41.51 -13.37
N ILE A 879 -16.09 -41.12 -14.58
CA ILE A 879 -14.91 -40.82 -15.41
C ILE A 879 -14.98 -39.41 -15.88
N ASP A 880 -13.94 -38.63 -15.63
CA ASP A 880 -13.76 -37.28 -16.13
C ASP A 880 -12.46 -37.22 -16.94
N VAL A 881 -12.53 -36.54 -18.05
CA VAL A 881 -11.40 -36.40 -18.99
C VAL A 881 -10.55 -35.18 -18.55
N ASP A 882 -9.37 -35.47 -18.02
CA ASP A 882 -8.50 -34.45 -17.42
C ASP A 882 -8.10 -33.38 -18.43
N ASP A 883 -8.17 -32.12 -17.98
CA ASP A 883 -7.74 -30.95 -18.72
C ASP A 883 -8.46 -30.75 -20.09
N PHE A 884 -9.65 -31.36 -20.27
CA PHE A 884 -10.46 -31.27 -21.50
C PHE A 884 -10.75 -29.83 -21.90
N LYS A 885 -11.01 -28.95 -20.92
CA LYS A 885 -11.20 -27.53 -21.16
C LYS A 885 -9.97 -26.89 -21.80
N SER A 886 -8.79 -27.22 -21.33
CA SER A 886 -7.52 -26.71 -21.89
C SER A 886 -7.32 -27.13 -23.34
N ILE A 887 -7.80 -28.33 -23.71
CA ILE A 887 -7.76 -28.82 -25.10
C ILE A 887 -8.74 -28.01 -25.96
N ASN A 888 -9.95 -27.78 -25.47
CA ASN A 888 -10.91 -26.91 -26.16
C ASN A 888 -10.37 -25.48 -26.35
N ASP A 889 -9.76 -24.95 -25.31
CA ASP A 889 -9.19 -23.59 -25.33
C ASP A 889 -7.98 -23.49 -26.29
N THR A 890 -7.20 -24.58 -26.44
CA THR A 890 -5.98 -24.60 -27.24
C THR A 890 -6.23 -25.00 -28.69
N TYR A 891 -7.11 -25.98 -28.95
CA TYR A 891 -7.30 -26.59 -30.27
C TYR A 891 -8.71 -26.39 -30.83
N GLY A 892 -9.59 -25.76 -30.09
CA GLY A 892 -10.97 -25.48 -30.45
C GLY A 892 -11.96 -26.60 -30.12
N HIS A 893 -13.25 -26.25 -30.01
CA HIS A 893 -14.32 -27.18 -29.63
C HIS A 893 -14.49 -28.37 -30.57
N ASP A 894 -14.23 -28.17 -31.87
CA ASP A 894 -14.30 -29.26 -32.87
C ASP A 894 -13.31 -30.40 -32.61
N VAL A 895 -12.12 -30.05 -32.09
CA VAL A 895 -11.10 -31.05 -31.66
C VAL A 895 -11.53 -31.73 -30.37
N GLY A 896 -12.09 -30.95 -29.42
CA GLY A 896 -12.65 -31.49 -28.20
C GLY A 896 -13.84 -32.42 -28.44
N ASP A 897 -14.72 -32.08 -29.37
CA ASP A 897 -15.86 -32.93 -29.76
C ASP A 897 -15.40 -34.25 -30.39
N GLU A 898 -14.40 -34.24 -31.25
CA GLU A 898 -13.87 -35.45 -31.85
C GLU A 898 -13.12 -36.30 -30.82
N LEU A 899 -12.42 -35.64 -29.89
CA LEU A 899 -11.79 -36.30 -28.73
C LEU A 899 -12.85 -37.04 -27.90
N LEU A 900 -13.97 -36.40 -27.57
CA LEU A 900 -15.05 -37.05 -26.81
C LEU A 900 -15.68 -38.25 -27.56
N ARG A 901 -15.80 -38.15 -28.89
CA ARG A 901 -16.24 -39.30 -29.72
C ARG A 901 -15.26 -40.47 -29.68
N ILE A 902 -13.97 -40.18 -29.70
CA ILE A 902 -12.91 -41.21 -29.58
C ILE A 902 -12.94 -41.85 -28.18
N VAL A 903 -13.02 -41.03 -27.12
CA VAL A 903 -13.13 -41.48 -25.75
C VAL A 903 -14.36 -42.38 -25.59
N GLY A 904 -15.54 -41.94 -26.05
CA GLY A 904 -16.76 -42.72 -26.00
C GLY A 904 -16.63 -44.06 -26.71
N ARG A 905 -16.02 -44.13 -27.90
CA ARG A 905 -15.75 -45.36 -28.66
C ARG A 905 -14.76 -46.26 -27.92
N ARG A 906 -13.71 -45.74 -27.34
CA ARG A 906 -12.72 -46.47 -26.56
C ARG A 906 -13.34 -47.09 -25.32
N LEU A 907 -14.17 -46.32 -24.60
CA LEU A 907 -14.91 -46.81 -23.44
C LEU A 907 -15.89 -47.93 -23.81
N LEU A 908 -16.64 -47.76 -24.90
CA LEU A 908 -17.59 -48.76 -25.39
C LEU A 908 -16.89 -50.06 -25.78
N ALA A 909 -15.71 -49.99 -26.37
CA ALA A 909 -14.91 -51.17 -26.75
C ALA A 909 -14.29 -51.92 -25.59
N LEU A 910 -14.17 -51.29 -24.42
CA LEU A 910 -13.57 -51.84 -23.21
C LEU A 910 -14.53 -52.66 -22.36
N ILE A 911 -15.84 -52.38 -22.46
CA ILE A 911 -16.85 -53.00 -21.61
C ILE A 911 -17.49 -54.25 -22.24
N ARG A 912 -18.08 -55.08 -21.43
CA ARG A 912 -18.83 -56.29 -21.87
C ARG A 912 -20.26 -55.88 -22.28
N GLN A 913 -20.94 -56.78 -22.98
CA GLN A 913 -22.33 -56.51 -23.41
C GLN A 913 -23.30 -56.37 -22.20
N SER A 914 -22.91 -56.88 -21.03
CA SER A 914 -23.66 -56.75 -19.77
C SER A 914 -23.50 -55.38 -19.10
N ASP A 915 -22.50 -54.64 -19.48
CA ASP A 915 -22.14 -53.34 -18.85
C ASP A 915 -22.66 -52.19 -19.68
N THR A 916 -22.74 -51.04 -19.09
CA THR A 916 -23.27 -49.85 -19.77
C THR A 916 -22.28 -48.69 -19.66
N VAL A 917 -22.00 -48.05 -20.79
CA VAL A 917 -21.32 -46.75 -20.81
C VAL A 917 -22.29 -45.67 -21.25
N SER A 918 -22.29 -44.55 -20.55
CA SER A 918 -23.16 -43.41 -20.82
C SER A 918 -22.34 -42.12 -20.75
N ARG A 919 -22.75 -41.13 -21.51
CA ARG A 919 -22.19 -39.76 -21.35
C ARG A 919 -23.19 -38.92 -20.59
N ILE A 920 -22.74 -38.35 -19.45
CA ILE A 920 -23.61 -37.62 -18.53
C ILE A 920 -23.64 -36.11 -18.90
N GLY A 921 -22.57 -35.61 -19.43
CA GLY A 921 -22.49 -34.22 -19.91
C GLY A 921 -21.05 -33.74 -19.98
N GLY A 922 -20.76 -32.76 -20.83
CA GLY A 922 -19.41 -32.20 -20.95
C GLY A 922 -18.36 -33.27 -21.28
N ASP A 923 -17.39 -33.41 -20.39
CA ASP A 923 -16.27 -34.37 -20.41
C ASP A 923 -16.46 -35.59 -19.50
N GLU A 924 -17.66 -35.71 -18.94
CA GLU A 924 -17.96 -36.78 -17.96
C GLU A 924 -18.66 -37.98 -18.63
N PHE A 925 -18.12 -39.19 -18.35
CA PHE A 925 -18.70 -40.48 -18.72
C PHE A 925 -18.94 -41.34 -17.48
N ILE A 926 -19.88 -42.25 -17.60
CA ILE A 926 -20.12 -43.27 -16.57
C ILE A 926 -20.06 -44.62 -17.20
N ILE A 927 -19.34 -45.52 -16.54
CA ILE A 927 -19.45 -46.97 -16.80
C ILE A 927 -20.10 -47.59 -15.59
N LYS A 928 -21.15 -48.37 -15.87
CA LYS A 928 -21.78 -49.28 -14.93
C LYS A 928 -21.29 -50.68 -15.22
N LEU A 929 -20.61 -51.30 -14.29
CA LEU A 929 -20.15 -52.67 -14.35
C LEU A 929 -21.06 -53.57 -13.49
N ASN A 930 -21.60 -54.61 -14.12
CA ASN A 930 -22.46 -55.59 -13.43
C ASN A 930 -21.64 -56.83 -13.01
N ASN A 931 -21.89 -57.31 -11.79
CA ASN A 931 -21.33 -58.59 -11.29
C ASN A 931 -19.77 -58.64 -11.40
N VAL A 932 -19.06 -57.62 -10.97
CA VAL A 932 -17.62 -57.61 -10.87
C VAL A 932 -17.24 -57.87 -9.42
N ALA A 933 -16.75 -59.06 -9.13
CA ALA A 933 -16.44 -59.47 -7.78
C ALA A 933 -14.99 -59.11 -7.39
N GLY A 934 -14.87 -58.19 -6.43
CA GLY A 934 -13.61 -57.92 -5.76
C GLY A 934 -12.88 -56.67 -6.25
N ARG A 935 -12.22 -56.01 -5.29
CA ARG A 935 -11.54 -54.75 -5.45
C ARG A 935 -10.37 -54.78 -6.46
N GLU A 936 -9.69 -55.95 -6.55
CA GLU A 936 -8.56 -56.13 -7.47
C GLU A 936 -9.02 -56.13 -8.93
N GLU A 937 -10.16 -56.78 -9.20
CA GLU A 937 -10.73 -56.82 -10.56
C GLU A 937 -11.24 -55.45 -11.01
N LEU A 938 -11.90 -54.73 -10.09
CA LEU A 938 -12.32 -53.32 -10.33
C LEU A 938 -11.12 -52.43 -10.59
N ALA A 939 -10.05 -52.53 -9.80
CA ALA A 939 -8.80 -51.81 -10.02
C ALA A 939 -8.14 -52.18 -11.36
N HIS A 940 -8.29 -53.44 -11.81
CA HIS A 940 -7.80 -53.85 -13.10
C HIS A 940 -8.61 -53.23 -14.25
N VAL A 941 -9.93 -53.22 -14.15
CA VAL A 941 -10.80 -52.53 -15.13
C VAL A 941 -10.49 -51.02 -15.17
N ALA A 942 -10.39 -50.36 -14.01
CA ALA A 942 -10.09 -48.94 -13.92
C ALA A 942 -8.71 -48.63 -14.51
N ARG A 943 -7.68 -49.44 -14.25
CA ARG A 943 -6.35 -49.25 -14.90
C ARG A 943 -6.42 -49.44 -16.42
N ARG A 944 -7.22 -50.39 -16.92
CA ARG A 944 -7.44 -50.52 -18.38
C ARG A 944 -8.12 -49.31 -18.95
N VAL A 945 -9.13 -48.73 -18.29
CA VAL A 945 -9.82 -47.52 -18.73
C VAL A 945 -8.83 -46.34 -18.78
N VAL A 946 -8.08 -46.10 -17.69
CA VAL A 946 -7.05 -45.05 -17.66
C VAL A 946 -6.01 -45.27 -18.76
N GLY A 947 -5.50 -46.49 -18.91
CA GLY A 947 -4.50 -46.82 -19.93
C GLY A 947 -5.01 -46.59 -21.35
N THR A 948 -6.24 -47.05 -21.66
CA THR A 948 -6.81 -46.98 -23.02
C THR A 948 -7.19 -45.52 -23.39
N ILE A 949 -7.67 -44.74 -22.43
CA ILE A 949 -7.94 -43.34 -22.71
C ILE A 949 -6.62 -42.55 -22.90
N ASN A 950 -5.57 -42.91 -22.16
CA ASN A 950 -4.26 -42.25 -22.24
C ASN A 950 -3.44 -42.65 -23.47
N GLU A 951 -3.88 -43.63 -24.25
CA GLU A 951 -3.24 -43.94 -25.55
C GLU A 951 -3.33 -42.73 -26.49
N PRO A 952 -2.26 -42.44 -27.25
CA PRO A 952 -2.29 -41.30 -28.21
C PRO A 952 -3.48 -41.38 -29.17
N MET A 953 -4.09 -40.24 -29.44
CA MET A 953 -5.20 -40.08 -30.38
C MET A 953 -4.79 -39.14 -31.47
N GLU A 954 -4.98 -39.54 -32.70
CA GLU A 954 -4.77 -38.66 -33.83
C GLU A 954 -6.10 -37.98 -34.22
N ILE A 955 -6.15 -36.68 -34.01
CA ILE A 955 -7.34 -35.87 -34.31
C ILE A 955 -6.93 -34.71 -35.21
N ARG A 956 -7.45 -34.75 -36.44
CA ARG A 956 -7.17 -33.70 -37.48
C ARG A 956 -5.66 -33.44 -37.69
N GLY A 957 -4.83 -34.48 -37.65
CA GLY A 957 -3.39 -34.38 -37.87
C GLY A 957 -2.56 -33.96 -36.61
N THR A 958 -3.21 -33.87 -35.46
CA THR A 958 -2.55 -33.61 -34.17
C THR A 958 -2.66 -34.83 -33.28
N THR A 959 -1.54 -35.32 -32.78
CA THR A 959 -1.50 -36.42 -31.79
C THR A 959 -1.70 -35.85 -30.40
N LEU A 960 -2.82 -36.20 -29.78
CA LEU A 960 -3.16 -35.81 -28.41
C LEU A 960 -3.13 -37.01 -27.49
N THR A 961 -2.61 -36.78 -26.32
CA THR A 961 -2.67 -37.76 -25.22
C THR A 961 -3.37 -37.12 -24.04
N ILE A 962 -4.39 -37.75 -23.53
CA ILE A 962 -5.18 -37.21 -22.46
C ILE A 962 -5.29 -38.16 -21.30
N GLY A 963 -5.20 -37.65 -20.09
CA GLY A 963 -5.45 -38.39 -18.87
C GLY A 963 -6.93 -38.48 -18.54
N THR A 964 -7.24 -39.35 -17.62
CA THR A 964 -8.59 -39.46 -17.07
C THR A 964 -8.56 -39.77 -15.58
N SER A 965 -9.46 -39.11 -14.85
CA SER A 965 -9.64 -39.32 -13.41
C SER A 965 -10.92 -40.11 -13.17
N ILE A 966 -10.81 -41.21 -12.43
CA ILE A 966 -11.91 -42.14 -12.23
C ILE A 966 -12.22 -42.28 -10.74
N GLY A 967 -13.49 -42.07 -10.40
CA GLY A 967 -14.03 -42.42 -9.08
C GLY A 967 -14.86 -43.70 -9.13
N ILE A 968 -14.61 -44.59 -8.21
CA ILE A 968 -15.22 -45.93 -8.15
C ILE A 968 -16.06 -46.04 -6.88
N ALA A 969 -17.34 -46.35 -7.08
CA ALA A 969 -18.30 -46.60 -6.01
C ALA A 969 -19.14 -47.85 -6.31
N SER A 970 -19.26 -48.76 -5.37
CA SER A 970 -19.93 -50.04 -5.49
C SER A 970 -21.24 -50.06 -4.74
N PHE A 971 -22.30 -50.56 -5.38
CA PHE A 971 -23.60 -50.76 -4.77
C PHE A 971 -23.66 -52.20 -4.18
N PRO A 972 -24.16 -52.40 -2.94
CA PRO A 972 -24.71 -51.34 -2.04
C PRO A 972 -23.69 -50.72 -1.09
N ASP A 973 -22.43 -51.07 -1.16
CA ASP A 973 -21.38 -50.80 -0.18
C ASP A 973 -21.06 -49.31 0.01
N ASP A 974 -21.07 -48.52 -1.08
CA ASP A 974 -20.70 -47.12 -1.09
C ASP A 974 -21.90 -46.19 -1.27
N GLY A 975 -23.11 -46.76 -1.32
CA GLY A 975 -24.38 -46.04 -1.39
C GLY A 975 -25.54 -46.97 -1.69
N ILE A 976 -26.70 -46.77 -1.05
CA ILE A 976 -27.89 -47.60 -1.16
C ILE A 976 -28.98 -46.99 -2.06
N ASN A 977 -28.75 -45.81 -2.61
CA ASN A 977 -29.62 -45.12 -3.55
C ASN A 977 -28.80 -44.46 -4.67
N PRO A 978 -29.41 -44.09 -5.78
CA PRO A 978 -28.72 -43.50 -6.90
C PRO A 978 -27.92 -42.25 -6.58
N GLU A 979 -28.48 -41.39 -5.72
CA GLU A 979 -27.89 -40.07 -5.38
C GLU A 979 -26.63 -40.23 -4.53
N ASP A 980 -26.68 -41.09 -3.50
CA ASP A 980 -25.55 -41.35 -2.63
C ASP A 980 -24.42 -42.06 -3.37
N LEU A 981 -24.75 -43.04 -4.25
CA LEU A 981 -23.73 -43.76 -5.01
C LEU A 981 -23.03 -42.87 -6.05
N MET A 982 -23.78 -42.01 -6.71
CA MET A 982 -23.22 -41.00 -7.61
C MET A 982 -22.30 -40.02 -6.86
N LYS A 983 -22.73 -39.57 -5.68
CA LYS A 983 -21.96 -38.68 -4.84
C LYS A 983 -20.66 -39.36 -4.32
N SER A 984 -20.75 -40.63 -3.97
CA SER A 984 -19.59 -41.43 -3.56
C SER A 984 -18.57 -41.60 -4.68
N ALA A 985 -19.05 -41.87 -5.90
CA ALA A 985 -18.21 -41.93 -7.08
C ALA A 985 -17.57 -40.55 -7.41
N ASP A 986 -18.31 -39.46 -7.24
CA ASP A 986 -17.81 -38.11 -7.50
C ASP A 986 -16.71 -37.69 -6.50
N VAL A 987 -16.89 -37.95 -5.22
CA VAL A 987 -15.88 -37.76 -4.17
C VAL A 987 -14.59 -38.55 -4.48
N ALA A 988 -14.73 -39.78 -4.91
CA ALA A 988 -13.60 -40.62 -5.30
C ALA A 988 -12.91 -40.10 -6.57
N MET A 989 -13.65 -39.60 -7.54
CA MET A 989 -13.13 -39.02 -8.76
C MET A 989 -12.38 -37.72 -8.44
N TYR A 990 -12.92 -36.87 -7.57
CA TYR A 990 -12.24 -35.67 -7.11
C TYR A 990 -10.92 -35.99 -6.36
N ALA A 991 -10.92 -37.07 -5.55
CA ALA A 991 -9.71 -37.57 -4.92
C ALA A 991 -8.69 -38.09 -5.93
N ALA A 992 -9.13 -38.68 -7.05
CA ALA A 992 -8.25 -39.04 -8.15
C ALA A 992 -7.63 -37.83 -8.83
N LYS A 993 -8.41 -36.80 -9.08
CA LYS A 993 -7.93 -35.51 -9.61
C LYS A 993 -6.89 -34.86 -8.71
N SER A 994 -7.15 -34.84 -7.40
CA SER A 994 -6.24 -34.29 -6.38
C SER A 994 -4.95 -35.10 -6.20
N ALA A 995 -4.96 -36.38 -6.53
CA ALA A 995 -3.80 -37.26 -6.44
C ALA A 995 -2.85 -37.21 -7.64
N GLY A 996 -3.04 -36.23 -8.54
CA GLY A 996 -2.16 -36.00 -9.68
C GLY A 996 -2.79 -36.32 -11.03
N LYS A 997 -4.12 -36.54 -11.09
CA LYS A 997 -4.87 -36.90 -12.32
C LYS A 997 -4.41 -38.22 -12.95
N ASN A 998 -5.01 -38.57 -14.08
CA ASN A 998 -4.69 -39.79 -14.86
C ASN A 998 -4.62 -41.06 -13.98
N THR A 999 -5.57 -41.21 -13.09
CA THR A 999 -5.62 -42.30 -12.07
C THR A 999 -7.05 -42.55 -11.62
N PHE A 1000 -7.21 -43.55 -10.78
CA PHE A 1000 -8.50 -43.85 -10.18
C PHE A 1000 -8.43 -43.95 -8.65
N ARG A 1001 -9.58 -43.73 -8.01
CA ARG A 1001 -9.74 -43.94 -6.56
C ARG A 1001 -11.06 -44.65 -6.25
N PHE A 1002 -11.04 -45.42 -5.19
CA PHE A 1002 -12.23 -46.00 -4.58
C PHE A 1002 -12.79 -45.05 -3.51
N CYS A 1003 -14.09 -45.04 -3.33
CA CYS A 1003 -14.74 -44.17 -2.35
C CYS A 1003 -14.13 -44.36 -0.94
N ARG A 1004 -13.94 -45.57 -0.46
CA ARG A 1004 -13.36 -45.84 0.87
C ARG A 1004 -11.85 -45.55 1.04
N GLU A 1005 -11.13 -45.25 -0.03
CA GLU A 1005 -9.75 -44.70 0.03
C GLU A 1005 -9.72 -43.20 0.21
N SER A 1006 -10.74 -42.49 -0.24
CA SER A 1006 -10.88 -41.04 -0.05
C SER A 1006 -11.18 -40.68 1.41
N ASP A 1007 -11.99 -41.49 2.08
CA ASP A 1007 -12.37 -41.28 3.48
C ASP A 1007 -11.20 -41.55 4.46
N ALA A 1008 -10.36 -42.54 4.16
CA ALA A 1008 -9.21 -42.89 5.01
C ALA A 1008 -8.07 -41.83 4.97
N ARG A 1009 -7.97 -40.99 3.90
CA ARG A 1009 -6.99 -39.91 3.81
C ARG A 1009 -7.53 -38.57 4.33
N ALA A 1010 -8.84 -38.35 4.25
CA ALA A 1010 -9.47 -37.19 4.85
C ALA A 1010 -9.40 -37.21 6.39
N ALA A 1011 -9.32 -38.42 6.99
CA ALA A 1011 -9.16 -38.61 8.44
C ALA A 1011 -7.71 -38.53 8.95
N GLN A 1012 -6.70 -38.39 8.05
CA GLN A 1012 -5.26 -38.35 8.42
C GLN A 1012 -4.57 -37.01 8.09
N SER A 1013 -5.30 -35.99 7.66
CA SER A 1013 -4.74 -34.63 7.59
C SER A 1013 -5.01 -33.94 8.92
N PRO A 1014 -4.00 -33.55 9.70
CA PRO A 1014 -4.21 -32.73 10.88
C PRO A 1014 -4.65 -31.34 10.45
N THR A 1015 -5.66 -30.88 11.11
CA THR A 1015 -6.21 -29.50 11.10
C THR A 1015 -5.14 -28.43 11.14
#